data_d42362f35548f82891a77ad84717482f
#
_entry.id   d42362f35548f82891a77ad84717482f
#
_cell.length_a   1.000
_cell.length_b   1.000
_cell.length_c   1.000
_cell.angle_alpha   90.00
_cell.angle_beta   90.00
_cell.angle_gamma   90.00
#
_symmetry.space_group_name_H-M   'P 1'
#
loop_
_entity.id
_entity.type
_entity.pdbx_description
1 polymer ?
#
loop_
_entity_poly.entity_id
_entity_poly.type
_entity_poly.pdbx_seq_one_letter_code
_entity_poly.pdbx_strand_id
1 'polypeptide(L)'
;MLPYCGIRFVAVIAFVLGSSLVATVFAQEPAGVFGEKYKNLETMATGEWWKVKPSNRRKMNLNVARDEVVAFAVYTHDHGTLKLTAQLFPLKPDEAKEVTLEFKEASSEWKRVATQPVIELGWSAHFRLNDWDNTRDVVYRVRHGEKAQFEGLIRKDPINKEVIVVGNMSCNSSRTPGPRPKMIDNLKKLDPDLLFFAGDQSYHHTEHTYGWLEFGIQFRDLLKDRPVITIPDDHDIGQANLWGENGIRATTMAGPSGGYFFPAKYVNMVQRCQTWHLPDPYDPTPIERGMEVYYTDLTVGGINFAIVEDRKFKSGPEGKIPKMGPRPDHINDPKYDRAAVDLPQLKLLGDRQLKFLNQWSQDWTDTEMKCVLSQTAFCGAVHLHGSESNRLLADLDSNAWPQKGRNKALTEIRRAWAPHLCGDQHLAVFVKHGIDQFGDGPYSFTSPAIVNTIYGRWWWPEDEKPGPNPITNSPLPWTGDFLDGLGNRISMMAYANPPNRQDETQRGDGFGIVRFNKKTQKITAECWPRFADASDGDSAQYPGWPITFDYRDNDGRKPVGHLPELIVSGADRPVVQVIEEATGEILYTVRATSNRFKPPVYSKGKHTVKVGRNLADQATVNGVIPVAANLKADLRINLKE
;
A
#
# COMPACT_ATOMS: atom_id res chain seq x y z
N MET A 1 12.71 74.57 11.39
CA MET A 1 12.27 75.58 12.40
C MET A 1 11.30 74.93 13.32
N LEU A 2 11.72 74.67 14.55
CA LEU A 2 10.85 74.44 15.72
C LEU A 2 10.14 75.75 16.13
N PRO A 3 9.04 75.79 16.92
CA PRO A 3 9.05 75.42 18.32
C PRO A 3 7.76 74.75 18.83
N TYR A 4 7.90 73.86 19.76
CA TYR A 4 7.64 73.86 21.24
C TYR A 4 6.41 74.54 21.81
N CYS A 5 5.78 73.82 22.77
CA CYS A 5 5.01 74.16 24.00
C CYS A 5 3.57 73.70 23.98
N GLY A 6 2.96 73.07 24.96
CA GLY A 6 3.30 72.92 26.37
C GLY A 6 2.17 72.14 27.09
N ILE A 7 2.52 71.55 28.19
CA ILE A 7 1.75 70.68 29.08
C ILE A 7 0.71 71.52 29.91
N ARG A 8 -0.49 70.93 30.16
CA ARG A 8 -1.23 71.17 31.41
C ARG A 8 -2.01 69.91 31.85
N PHE A 9 -1.65 69.43 33.03
CA PHE A 9 -2.39 68.45 33.80
C PHE A 9 -3.67 69.11 34.42
N VAL A 10 -4.79 68.33 34.36
CA VAL A 10 -5.91 68.56 35.27
C VAL A 10 -6.33 67.19 35.82
N ALA A 11 -6.14 67.00 37.10
CA ALA A 11 -6.60 65.82 37.81
C ALA A 11 -8.09 65.96 38.14
N VAL A 12 -8.89 65.01 37.76
CA VAL A 12 -10.27 64.89 38.28
C VAL A 12 -10.38 63.54 39.00
N ILE A 13 -10.58 63.64 40.34
CA ILE A 13 -10.87 62.50 41.20
C ILE A 13 -12.38 62.22 41.06
N ALA A 14 -12.73 61.01 40.52
CA ALA A 14 -14.10 60.52 40.61
C ALA A 14 -14.13 59.24 41.45
N PHE A 15 -14.85 59.32 42.58
CA PHE A 15 -15.26 58.16 43.37
C PHE A 15 -16.21 57.29 42.55
N VAL A 16 -15.89 56.02 42.37
CA VAL A 16 -16.83 55.04 41.86
C VAL A 16 -17.01 53.92 42.86
N LEU A 17 -18.24 53.81 43.31
CA LEU A 17 -18.76 52.74 44.18
C LEU A 17 -18.63 51.41 43.49
N GLY A 18 -17.97 50.47 44.18
CA GLY A 18 -17.82 49.10 43.71
C GLY A 18 -19.15 48.33 43.75
N SER A 19 -19.61 47.90 42.60
CA SER A 19 -20.49 46.73 42.47
C SER A 19 -19.65 45.56 41.94
N SER A 20 -19.39 44.60 42.83
CA SER A 20 -18.69 43.35 42.49
C SER A 20 -19.60 42.52 41.61
N LEU A 21 -19.42 42.62 40.29
CA LEU A 21 -19.87 41.58 39.34
C LEU A 21 -18.92 40.40 39.47
N VAL A 22 -19.36 39.35 40.15
CA VAL A 22 -18.74 38.02 40.04
C VAL A 22 -19.01 37.52 38.65
N ALA A 23 -18.08 37.76 37.74
CA ALA A 23 -18.05 37.06 36.44
C ALA A 23 -17.73 35.58 36.72
N THR A 24 -18.74 34.74 36.67
CA THR A 24 -18.55 33.31 36.54
C THR A 24 -17.80 33.09 35.24
N VAL A 25 -16.47 32.92 35.31
CA VAL A 25 -15.66 32.38 34.22
C VAL A 25 -16.11 30.95 34.06
N PHE A 26 -16.99 30.71 33.10
CA PHE A 26 -17.17 29.37 32.57
C PHE A 26 -15.81 28.97 32.05
N ALA A 27 -15.16 28.04 32.74
CA ALA A 27 -13.97 27.38 32.22
C ALA A 27 -14.36 26.76 30.85
N GLN A 28 -13.88 27.38 29.79
CA GLN A 28 -14.01 26.82 28.45
C GLN A 28 -13.31 25.46 28.52
N GLU A 29 -14.05 24.37 28.32
CA GLU A 29 -13.42 23.05 28.21
C GLU A 29 -12.26 23.17 27.23
N PRO A 30 -11.08 22.61 27.58
CA PRO A 30 -9.92 22.70 26.68
C PRO A 30 -10.31 22.15 25.30
N ALA A 31 -10.14 22.96 24.26
CA ALA A 31 -10.37 22.57 22.91
C ALA A 31 -9.59 21.26 22.67
N GLY A 32 -10.23 20.21 22.14
CA GLY A 32 -9.58 18.92 21.89
C GLY A 32 -8.29 19.09 21.09
N VAL A 33 -7.39 18.14 21.17
CA VAL A 33 -6.02 18.20 20.59
C VAL A 33 -6.01 18.60 19.11
N PHE A 34 -7.11 18.35 18.39
CA PHE A 34 -7.30 18.67 16.98
C PHE A 34 -8.18 19.90 16.72
N GLY A 35 -8.53 20.65 17.77
CA GLY A 35 -9.42 21.81 17.73
C GLY A 35 -10.90 21.45 17.95
N GLU A 36 -11.72 22.44 18.31
CA GLU A 36 -13.11 22.26 18.73
C GLU A 36 -13.97 21.49 17.70
N LYS A 37 -13.78 21.77 16.40
CA LYS A 37 -14.49 21.06 15.31
C LYS A 37 -14.26 19.56 15.33
N TYR A 38 -13.14 19.09 15.86
CA TYR A 38 -12.66 17.70 15.82
C TYR A 38 -12.47 17.13 17.22
N LYS A 39 -13.18 17.63 18.20
CA LYS A 39 -13.10 17.19 19.61
C LYS A 39 -13.40 15.71 19.84
N ASN A 40 -14.03 15.04 18.87
CA ASN A 40 -14.34 13.62 18.93
C ASN A 40 -13.23 12.73 18.34
N LEU A 41 -12.10 13.30 17.87
CA LEU A 41 -10.97 12.50 17.39
C LEU A 41 -10.07 12.07 18.55
N GLU A 42 -9.67 10.78 18.51
CA GLU A 42 -8.69 10.18 19.44
C GLU A 42 -9.08 10.32 20.94
N THR A 43 -10.37 10.30 21.23
CA THR A 43 -10.88 10.47 22.60
C THR A 43 -10.50 9.31 23.51
N MET A 44 -10.28 8.11 22.95
CA MET A 44 -9.84 6.95 23.72
C MET A 44 -8.34 6.97 24.06
N ALA A 45 -7.54 7.76 23.36
CA ALA A 45 -6.09 7.76 23.49
C ALA A 45 -5.49 9.11 23.86
N THR A 46 -6.31 10.15 24.08
CA THR A 46 -5.88 11.50 24.44
C THR A 46 -6.62 12.04 25.68
N GLY A 47 -6.15 13.15 26.21
CA GLY A 47 -6.75 13.76 27.43
C GLY A 47 -6.72 12.81 28.63
N GLU A 48 -7.82 12.72 29.35
CA GLU A 48 -7.96 11.79 30.48
C GLU A 48 -8.35 10.37 30.03
N TRP A 49 -7.69 9.85 29.01
CA TRP A 49 -7.94 8.55 28.37
C TRP A 49 -8.05 7.39 29.38
N TRP A 50 -7.35 7.43 30.51
CA TRP A 50 -7.39 6.40 31.57
C TRP A 50 -8.74 6.31 32.30
N LYS A 51 -9.63 7.30 32.13
CA LYS A 51 -11.01 7.30 32.64
C LYS A 51 -12.01 6.71 31.64
N VAL A 52 -11.60 6.53 30.36
CA VAL A 52 -12.47 6.00 29.31
C VAL A 52 -12.68 4.51 29.53
N LYS A 53 -13.94 4.09 29.55
CA LYS A 53 -14.30 2.67 29.71
C LYS A 53 -14.53 2.00 28.37
N PRO A 54 -14.22 0.70 28.24
CA PRO A 54 -14.61 -0.10 27.08
C PRO A 54 -16.11 0.00 26.80
N SER A 55 -16.48 -0.18 25.53
CA SER A 55 -17.88 -0.18 25.07
C SER A 55 -18.15 -1.45 24.27
N ASN A 56 -19.43 -1.67 23.87
CA ASN A 56 -19.78 -2.83 23.04
C ASN A 56 -19.04 -2.88 21.67
N ARG A 57 -18.65 -1.73 21.15
CA ARG A 57 -17.92 -1.61 19.86
C ARG A 57 -16.40 -1.52 20.03
N ARG A 58 -15.93 -1.10 21.22
CA ARG A 58 -14.52 -0.88 21.55
C ARG A 58 -14.23 -1.61 22.86
N LYS A 59 -13.99 -2.90 22.75
CA LYS A 59 -13.91 -3.80 23.90
C LYS A 59 -12.56 -3.78 24.61
N MET A 60 -11.49 -3.41 23.90
CA MET A 60 -10.14 -3.37 24.46
C MET A 60 -10.02 -2.20 25.43
N ASN A 61 -9.46 -2.46 26.60
CA ASN A 61 -9.13 -1.43 27.58
C ASN A 61 -7.73 -0.89 27.27
N LEU A 62 -7.60 0.41 26.99
CA LEU A 62 -6.30 1.03 26.78
C LEU A 62 -5.54 1.27 28.08
N ASN A 63 -6.21 1.24 29.25
CA ASN A 63 -5.56 1.29 30.56
C ASN A 63 -5.12 -0.11 30.98
N VAL A 64 -4.12 -0.65 30.29
CA VAL A 64 -3.51 -1.97 30.55
C VAL A 64 -2.63 -1.95 31.79
N ALA A 65 -2.20 -3.13 32.23
CA ALA A 65 -1.13 -3.27 33.23
C ALA A 65 0.15 -2.59 32.74
N ARG A 66 0.88 -1.92 33.63
CA ARG A 66 1.99 -1.04 33.18
C ARG A 66 3.21 -1.77 32.68
N ASP A 67 3.32 -3.05 32.91
CA ASP A 67 4.29 -3.98 32.30
C ASP A 67 3.90 -4.45 30.87
N GLU A 68 2.67 -4.14 30.42
CA GLU A 68 2.14 -4.46 29.10
C GLU A 68 2.08 -3.26 28.15
N VAL A 69 2.58 -2.07 28.56
CA VAL A 69 2.38 -0.82 27.78
C VAL A 69 3.07 -0.84 26.42
N VAL A 70 4.13 -1.62 26.20
CA VAL A 70 4.72 -1.79 24.88
C VAL A 70 3.91 -2.85 24.12
N ALA A 71 3.05 -2.40 23.23
CA ALA A 71 2.04 -3.23 22.59
C ALA A 71 2.64 -4.15 21.51
N PHE A 72 3.40 -3.57 20.58
CA PHE A 72 4.07 -4.27 19.49
C PHE A 72 5.13 -3.38 18.84
N ALA A 73 5.88 -3.96 17.90
CA ALA A 73 6.78 -3.20 17.04
C ALA A 73 6.70 -3.73 15.60
N VAL A 74 6.97 -2.85 14.65
CA VAL A 74 7.09 -3.14 13.21
C VAL A 74 8.39 -2.59 12.68
N TYR A 75 9.01 -3.25 11.71
CA TYR A 75 10.29 -2.82 11.16
C TYR A 75 10.43 -3.13 9.68
N THR A 76 11.32 -2.39 9.03
CA THR A 76 11.97 -2.75 7.77
C THR A 76 13.46 -2.45 7.87
N HIS A 77 14.26 -3.10 7.05
CA HIS A 77 15.63 -2.69 6.79
C HIS A 77 15.90 -2.71 5.29
N ASP A 78 16.63 -1.72 4.83
CA ASP A 78 16.95 -1.54 3.42
C ASP A 78 18.22 -0.72 3.27
N HIS A 79 19.07 -1.05 2.30
CA HIS A 79 20.30 -0.32 1.98
C HIS A 79 21.09 0.16 3.21
N GLY A 80 21.33 -0.75 4.17
CA GLY A 80 22.11 -0.44 5.38
C GLY A 80 21.39 0.41 6.42
N THR A 81 20.08 0.57 6.33
CA THR A 81 19.26 1.30 7.32
C THR A 81 18.19 0.39 7.89
N LEU A 82 18.15 0.25 9.22
CA LEU A 82 17.03 -0.33 9.95
C LEU A 82 16.14 0.78 10.47
N LYS A 83 14.84 0.67 10.21
CA LYS A 83 13.80 1.53 10.81
C LYS A 83 12.80 0.66 11.56
N LEU A 84 12.58 0.99 12.84
CA LEU A 84 11.66 0.29 13.72
C LEU A 84 10.73 1.29 14.40
N THR A 85 9.43 1.05 14.32
CA THR A 85 8.41 1.76 15.06
C THR A 85 7.90 0.89 16.20
N ALA A 86 8.04 1.36 17.43
CA ALA A 86 7.42 0.77 18.60
C ALA A 86 6.09 1.46 18.88
N GLN A 87 5.03 0.68 19.01
CA GLN A 87 3.70 1.15 19.38
C GLN A 87 3.44 0.88 20.86
N LEU A 88 2.97 1.90 21.56
CA LEU A 88 2.62 1.80 22.97
C LEU A 88 1.11 1.97 23.17
N PHE A 89 0.60 1.37 24.23
CA PHE A 89 -0.61 1.86 24.86
C PHE A 89 -0.36 3.27 25.45
N PRO A 90 -1.40 4.11 25.57
CA PRO A 90 -1.25 5.45 26.12
C PRO A 90 -0.56 5.43 27.48
N LEU A 91 0.38 6.36 27.71
CA LEU A 91 1.12 6.51 28.94
C LEU A 91 0.43 7.53 29.85
N LYS A 92 0.45 7.27 31.17
CA LYS A 92 -0.08 8.21 32.16
C LYS A 92 0.79 9.46 32.27
N PRO A 93 0.26 10.57 32.79
CA PRO A 93 1.01 11.83 32.89
C PRO A 93 2.33 11.74 33.67
N ASP A 94 2.37 10.87 34.67
CA ASP A 94 3.51 10.64 35.55
C ASP A 94 4.53 9.62 35.02
N GLU A 95 4.25 8.96 33.91
CA GLU A 95 5.16 7.98 33.30
C GLU A 95 6.16 8.65 32.37
N ALA A 96 7.38 8.09 32.29
CA ALA A 96 8.42 8.54 31.38
C ALA A 96 7.95 8.43 29.92
N LYS A 97 8.15 9.50 29.14
CA LYS A 97 7.77 9.57 27.72
C LYS A 97 8.93 9.16 26.82
N GLU A 98 9.57 8.06 27.15
CA GLU A 98 10.69 7.50 26.37
C GLU A 98 10.70 5.98 26.42
N VAL A 99 11.26 5.36 25.39
CA VAL A 99 11.51 3.92 25.29
C VAL A 99 12.92 3.64 24.83
N THR A 100 13.45 2.49 25.24
CA THR A 100 14.81 2.04 24.91
C THR A 100 14.74 0.83 24.01
N LEU A 101 15.49 0.83 22.91
CA LEU A 101 15.77 -0.32 22.07
C LEU A 101 17.04 -1.00 22.54
N GLU A 102 16.98 -2.30 22.74
CA GLU A 102 18.11 -3.12 23.12
C GLU A 102 18.24 -4.32 22.18
N PHE A 103 19.46 -4.74 21.90
CA PHE A 103 19.77 -5.94 21.12
C PHE A 103 20.44 -6.99 21.99
N LYS A 104 20.18 -8.25 21.67
CA LYS A 104 20.83 -9.40 22.28
C LYS A 104 21.73 -10.06 21.25
N GLU A 105 23.02 -10.01 21.50
CA GLU A 105 24.01 -10.72 20.70
C GLU A 105 24.16 -12.18 21.17
N ALA A 106 24.90 -12.99 20.43
CA ALA A 106 25.14 -14.40 20.72
C ALA A 106 25.72 -14.67 22.16
N SER A 107 26.27 -13.65 22.81
CA SER A 107 26.82 -13.69 24.16
C SER A 107 25.82 -13.59 25.30
N SER A 108 24.53 -13.54 25.01
CA SER A 108 23.43 -13.59 25.99
C SER A 108 23.06 -12.31 26.74
N GLU A 109 23.81 -11.25 26.69
CA GLU A 109 23.44 -9.99 27.39
C GLU A 109 22.76 -8.97 26.47
N TRP A 110 21.80 -8.24 27.04
CA TRP A 110 21.12 -7.14 26.35
C TRP A 110 21.97 -5.89 26.34
N LYS A 111 22.20 -5.33 25.18
CA LYS A 111 22.90 -4.06 24.98
C LYS A 111 21.94 -2.98 24.54
N ARG A 112 21.94 -1.86 25.24
CA ARG A 112 21.19 -0.66 24.83
C ARG A 112 21.78 -0.12 23.53
N VAL A 113 20.88 0.09 22.55
CA VAL A 113 21.22 0.61 21.22
C VAL A 113 20.82 2.07 21.08
N ALA A 114 19.59 2.41 21.49
CA ALA A 114 19.05 3.76 21.38
C ALA A 114 17.93 3.97 22.40
N THR A 115 17.72 5.24 22.79
CA THR A 115 16.54 5.70 23.52
C THR A 115 15.83 6.74 22.69
N GLN A 116 14.51 6.66 22.57
CA GLN A 116 13.70 7.56 21.75
C GLN A 116 12.48 8.07 22.53
N PRO A 117 12.09 9.32 22.32
CA PRO A 117 10.87 9.86 22.92
C PRO A 117 9.62 9.17 22.34
N VAL A 118 8.62 9.00 23.17
CA VAL A 118 7.26 8.60 22.77
C VAL A 118 6.50 9.84 22.30
N ILE A 119 6.01 9.81 21.09
CA ILE A 119 5.15 10.87 20.55
C ILE A 119 3.72 10.59 20.99
N GLU A 120 3.17 11.45 21.85
CA GLU A 120 1.88 11.20 22.52
C GLU A 120 0.68 11.13 21.56
N LEU A 121 0.71 11.86 20.42
CA LEU A 121 -0.25 11.60 19.35
C LEU A 121 0.11 10.32 18.65
N GLY A 122 -0.76 9.30 18.78
CA GLY A 122 -0.53 7.97 18.22
C GLY A 122 0.36 7.06 19.09
N TRP A 123 0.97 7.57 20.16
CA TRP A 123 1.74 6.79 21.16
C TRP A 123 2.80 5.88 20.57
N SER A 124 3.61 6.43 19.67
CA SER A 124 4.64 5.69 18.94
C SER A 124 6.04 6.26 19.20
N ALA A 125 7.05 5.40 19.13
CA ALA A 125 8.45 5.78 19.18
C ALA A 125 9.20 5.18 17.99
N HIS A 126 10.21 5.90 17.48
CA HIS A 126 10.78 5.64 16.18
C HIS A 126 12.30 5.52 16.27
N PHE A 127 12.83 4.38 15.88
CA PHE A 127 14.25 4.07 15.89
C PHE A 127 14.78 3.95 14.47
N ARG A 128 15.80 4.74 14.15
CA ARG A 128 16.56 4.67 12.91
C ARG A 128 18.01 4.30 13.24
N LEU A 129 18.49 3.23 12.67
CA LEU A 129 19.88 2.80 12.81
C LEU A 129 20.49 2.73 11.41
N ASN A 130 21.49 3.56 11.18
CA ASN A 130 22.30 3.52 9.96
C ASN A 130 23.41 2.47 10.10
N ASP A 131 24.06 2.12 8.99
CA ASP A 131 25.11 1.10 8.93
C ASP A 131 24.62 -0.26 9.45
N TRP A 132 23.36 -0.58 9.17
CA TRP A 132 22.73 -1.83 9.58
C TRP A 132 23.31 -3.02 8.81
N ASP A 133 23.81 -4.02 9.56
CA ASP A 133 24.23 -5.31 8.99
C ASP A 133 23.01 -6.22 8.83
N ASN A 134 22.50 -6.34 7.61
CA ASN A 134 21.35 -7.17 7.25
C ASN A 134 21.70 -8.64 6.99
N THR A 135 22.95 -9.06 7.22
CA THR A 135 23.40 -10.44 6.95
C THR A 135 23.13 -11.41 8.09
N ARG A 136 22.64 -10.92 9.23
CA ARG A 136 22.43 -11.73 10.46
C ARG A 136 21.08 -11.43 11.10
N ASP A 137 20.54 -12.43 11.77
CA ASP A 137 19.37 -12.29 12.63
C ASP A 137 19.77 -11.60 13.94
N VAL A 138 18.94 -10.67 14.43
CA VAL A 138 19.18 -9.93 15.67
C VAL A 138 17.94 -9.96 16.55
N VAL A 139 18.05 -10.55 17.75
CA VAL A 139 16.98 -10.48 18.73
C VAL A 139 16.94 -9.09 19.34
N TYR A 140 15.78 -8.48 19.34
CA TYR A 140 15.58 -7.14 19.91
C TYR A 140 14.54 -7.15 21.01
N ARG A 141 14.60 -6.12 21.86
CA ARG A 141 13.47 -5.73 22.70
C ARG A 141 13.33 -4.22 22.77
N VAL A 142 12.08 -3.78 22.88
CA VAL A 142 11.73 -2.41 23.25
C VAL A 142 11.29 -2.40 24.70
N ARG A 143 11.84 -1.49 25.50
CA ARG A 143 11.54 -1.37 26.92
C ARG A 143 10.97 0.01 27.25
N HIS A 144 9.97 0.03 28.13
CA HIS A 144 9.49 1.23 28.81
C HIS A 144 9.65 1.05 30.34
N GLY A 145 10.41 1.93 30.97
CA GLY A 145 10.75 1.78 32.39
C GLY A 145 11.48 0.47 32.69
N GLU A 146 11.23 -0.07 33.90
CA GLU A 146 11.93 -1.30 34.33
C GLU A 146 11.22 -2.59 33.93
N LYS A 147 9.90 -2.56 33.78
CA LYS A 147 9.08 -3.79 33.70
C LYS A 147 8.50 -4.05 32.32
N ALA A 148 8.06 -3.01 31.61
CA ALA A 148 7.41 -3.19 30.32
C ALA A 148 8.44 -3.51 29.22
N GLN A 149 8.18 -4.57 28.47
CA GLN A 149 9.02 -4.94 27.33
C GLN A 149 8.25 -5.69 26.26
N PHE A 150 8.71 -5.55 25.03
CA PHE A 150 8.27 -6.33 23.88
C PHE A 150 9.48 -6.86 23.13
N GLU A 151 9.55 -8.17 22.94
CA GLU A 151 10.67 -8.85 22.29
C GLU A 151 10.30 -9.37 20.89
N GLY A 152 11.28 -9.37 20.00
CA GLY A 152 11.13 -9.88 18.65
C GLY A 152 12.46 -10.20 17.98
N LEU A 153 12.39 -10.48 16.69
CA LEU A 153 13.53 -10.86 15.87
C LEU A 153 13.58 -9.97 14.62
N ILE A 154 14.67 -9.24 14.43
CA ILE A 154 14.97 -8.64 13.14
C ILE A 154 15.66 -9.73 12.32
N ARG A 155 14.95 -10.25 11.31
CA ARG A 155 15.49 -11.26 10.42
C ARG A 155 16.53 -10.66 9.49
N LYS A 156 17.55 -11.46 9.17
CA LYS A 156 18.48 -11.13 8.09
C LYS A 156 17.75 -11.08 6.76
N ASP A 157 18.30 -10.32 5.81
CA ASP A 157 17.79 -10.31 4.45
C ASP A 157 17.86 -11.73 3.84
N PRO A 158 16.74 -12.24 3.30
CA PRO A 158 16.68 -13.55 2.68
C PRO A 158 17.31 -13.59 1.28
N ILE A 159 18.33 -12.79 0.99
CA ILE A 159 18.96 -12.65 -0.35
C ILE A 159 19.39 -14.01 -0.94
N ASN A 160 19.79 -14.95 -0.08
CA ASN A 160 20.25 -16.28 -0.52
C ASN A 160 19.10 -17.30 -0.72
N LYS A 161 17.85 -16.95 -0.37
CA LYS A 161 16.70 -17.82 -0.69
C LYS A 161 16.41 -17.77 -2.19
N GLU A 162 16.10 -18.92 -2.78
CA GLU A 162 15.65 -18.99 -4.17
C GLU A 162 14.24 -18.43 -4.36
N VAL A 163 13.37 -18.68 -3.38
CA VAL A 163 11.97 -18.24 -3.38
C VAL A 163 11.74 -17.26 -2.24
N ILE A 164 11.29 -16.07 -2.56
CA ILE A 164 10.85 -15.06 -1.60
C ILE A 164 9.34 -15.12 -1.48
N VAL A 165 8.84 -15.17 -0.25
CA VAL A 165 7.43 -15.35 0.08
C VAL A 165 6.86 -14.07 0.68
N VAL A 166 5.77 -13.56 0.11
CA VAL A 166 5.09 -12.34 0.54
C VAL A 166 3.67 -12.67 0.99
N GLY A 167 3.29 -12.28 2.20
CA GLY A 167 1.90 -12.27 2.64
C GLY A 167 1.19 -11.00 2.12
N ASN A 168 0.06 -11.15 1.42
CA ASN A 168 -0.73 -10.04 0.87
C ASN A 168 -2.11 -10.00 1.57
N MET A 169 -2.39 -8.95 2.35
CA MET A 169 -3.53 -8.83 3.24
C MET A 169 -4.12 -7.43 3.21
N SER A 170 -5.42 -7.31 3.49
CA SER A 170 -6.11 -6.02 3.60
C SER A 170 -7.44 -6.15 4.36
N CYS A 171 -8.03 -5.05 4.78
CA CYS A 171 -9.41 -4.96 5.26
C CYS A 171 -9.71 -5.85 6.48
N ASN A 172 -9.27 -5.40 7.65
CA ASN A 172 -9.46 -6.08 8.94
C ASN A 172 -10.61 -5.45 9.72
N SER A 173 -11.85 -5.81 9.41
CA SER A 173 -13.05 -5.18 9.97
C SER A 173 -13.15 -5.24 11.49
N SER A 174 -13.37 -4.10 12.12
CA SER A 174 -13.67 -3.95 13.54
C SER A 174 -15.07 -4.48 13.95
N ARG A 175 -15.94 -4.81 12.98
CA ARG A 175 -17.24 -5.46 13.26
C ARG A 175 -17.11 -6.91 13.69
N THR A 176 -15.96 -7.53 13.43
CA THR A 176 -15.59 -8.84 13.94
C THR A 176 -14.34 -8.70 14.81
N PRO A 177 -14.47 -8.15 16.02
CA PRO A 177 -13.34 -7.96 16.93
C PRO A 177 -12.79 -9.28 17.45
N GLY A 178 -11.57 -9.25 17.99
CA GLY A 178 -10.93 -10.41 18.61
C GLY A 178 -9.83 -11.02 17.74
N PRO A 179 -9.17 -12.08 18.23
CA PRO A 179 -7.97 -12.65 17.63
C PRO A 179 -8.24 -13.33 16.28
N ARG A 180 -7.16 -13.55 15.52
CA ARG A 180 -7.15 -14.23 14.22
C ARG A 180 -6.34 -15.54 14.26
N PRO A 181 -6.56 -16.47 15.23
CA PRO A 181 -5.63 -17.54 15.52
C PRO A 181 -5.35 -18.44 14.32
N LYS A 182 -6.39 -18.89 13.60
CA LYS A 182 -6.21 -19.78 12.45
C LYS A 182 -5.41 -19.14 11.31
N MET A 183 -5.64 -17.87 11.03
CA MET A 183 -4.86 -17.13 10.04
C MET A 183 -3.41 -16.96 10.48
N ILE A 184 -3.18 -16.60 11.75
CA ILE A 184 -1.82 -16.48 12.32
C ILE A 184 -1.07 -17.81 12.23
N ASP A 185 -1.72 -18.93 12.58
CA ASP A 185 -1.13 -20.26 12.50
C ASP A 185 -0.76 -20.64 11.06
N ASN A 186 -1.64 -20.34 10.09
CA ASN A 186 -1.36 -20.56 8.68
C ASN A 186 -0.19 -19.69 8.18
N LEU A 187 -0.18 -18.40 8.51
CA LEU A 187 0.92 -17.51 8.14
C LEU A 187 2.25 -17.92 8.79
N LYS A 188 2.23 -18.46 10.03
CA LYS A 188 3.44 -19.06 10.64
C LYS A 188 3.92 -20.30 9.89
N LYS A 189 3.00 -21.16 9.41
CA LYS A 189 3.34 -22.36 8.62
C LYS A 189 3.90 -22.01 7.24
N LEU A 190 3.28 -21.03 6.57
CA LEU A 190 3.68 -20.58 5.23
C LEU A 190 4.93 -19.69 5.24
N ASP A 191 5.28 -19.18 6.41
CA ASP A 191 6.49 -18.42 6.77
C ASP A 191 6.89 -17.34 5.73
N PRO A 192 6.06 -16.30 5.51
CA PRO A 192 6.42 -15.23 4.61
C PRO A 192 7.67 -14.48 5.07
N ASP A 193 8.49 -14.08 4.10
CA ASP A 193 9.67 -13.24 4.30
C ASP A 193 9.32 -11.77 4.50
N LEU A 194 8.18 -11.36 3.97
CA LEU A 194 7.61 -10.01 4.05
C LEU A 194 6.11 -10.09 4.27
N LEU A 195 5.58 -9.26 5.15
CA LEU A 195 4.13 -9.05 5.29
C LEU A 195 3.76 -7.72 4.63
N PHE A 196 2.78 -7.75 3.76
CA PHE A 196 2.16 -6.57 3.17
C PHE A 196 0.69 -6.47 3.60
N PHE A 197 0.35 -5.37 4.26
CA PHE A 197 -1.01 -4.98 4.62
C PHE A 197 -1.39 -3.74 3.79
N ALA A 198 -2.26 -3.96 2.82
CA ALA A 198 -2.62 -2.98 1.80
C ALA A 198 -3.63 -1.92 2.27
N GLY A 199 -3.81 -1.79 3.57
CA GLY A 199 -4.71 -0.81 4.16
C GLY A 199 -5.91 -1.41 4.85
N ASP A 200 -6.70 -0.53 5.46
CA ASP A 200 -7.88 -0.87 6.26
C ASP A 200 -7.54 -1.79 7.44
N GLN A 201 -6.45 -1.48 8.13
CA GLN A 201 -6.06 -2.17 9.35
C GLN A 201 -7.13 -2.03 10.43
N SER A 202 -7.92 -0.94 10.37
CA SER A 202 -9.00 -0.67 11.30
C SER A 202 -10.13 0.15 10.70
N TYR A 203 -11.36 -0.11 11.17
CA TYR A 203 -12.58 0.63 10.83
C TYR A 203 -13.07 1.51 12.00
N HIS A 204 -12.20 1.88 12.93
CA HIS A 204 -12.49 2.79 14.05
C HIS A 204 -12.25 4.26 13.66
N HIS A 205 -13.00 4.78 12.71
CA HIS A 205 -12.80 6.01 11.94
C HIS A 205 -12.37 7.26 12.70
N THR A 206 -12.72 7.43 13.98
CA THR A 206 -12.33 8.59 14.79
C THR A 206 -11.33 8.25 15.90
N GLU A 207 -10.92 6.99 15.97
CA GLU A 207 -10.09 6.42 17.03
C GLU A 207 -9.01 5.55 16.40
N HIS A 208 -8.15 6.18 15.59
CA HIS A 208 -7.09 5.47 14.88
C HIS A 208 -6.15 4.74 15.84
N THR A 209 -5.70 5.41 16.92
CA THR A 209 -4.79 4.78 17.90
C THR A 209 -5.39 3.53 18.52
N TYR A 210 -6.69 3.56 18.87
CA TYR A 210 -7.39 2.37 19.34
C TYR A 210 -7.38 1.25 18.30
N GLY A 211 -7.76 1.57 17.07
CA GLY A 211 -7.82 0.60 15.99
C GLY A 211 -6.47 0.01 15.61
N TRP A 212 -5.45 0.84 15.57
CA TRP A 212 -4.07 0.43 15.31
C TRP A 212 -3.50 -0.48 16.40
N LEU A 213 -3.82 -0.20 17.67
CA LEU A 213 -3.50 -1.08 18.78
C LEU A 213 -4.24 -2.42 18.68
N GLU A 214 -5.54 -2.41 18.33
CA GLU A 214 -6.32 -3.64 18.15
C GLU A 214 -5.72 -4.51 17.03
N PHE A 215 -5.41 -3.93 15.88
CA PHE A 215 -4.71 -4.60 14.78
C PHE A 215 -3.36 -5.18 15.22
N GLY A 216 -2.54 -4.35 15.86
CA GLY A 216 -1.22 -4.77 16.29
C GLY A 216 -1.25 -5.93 17.28
N ILE A 217 -2.19 -5.93 18.23
CA ILE A 217 -2.38 -7.03 19.19
C ILE A 217 -2.86 -8.30 18.47
N GLN A 218 -3.73 -8.18 17.47
CA GLN A 218 -4.21 -9.33 16.68
C GLN A 218 -3.06 -10.02 15.94
N PHE A 219 -2.10 -9.26 15.40
CA PHE A 219 -1.03 -9.76 14.55
C PHE A 219 0.37 -9.74 15.21
N ARG A 220 0.49 -9.34 16.47
CA ARG A 220 1.80 -9.13 17.16
C ARG A 220 2.76 -10.29 17.04
N ASP A 221 2.26 -11.52 17.02
CA ASP A 221 3.06 -12.74 16.90
C ASP A 221 3.73 -12.94 15.53
N LEU A 222 3.24 -12.25 14.51
CA LEU A 222 3.84 -12.19 13.18
C LEU A 222 4.67 -10.91 13.00
N LEU A 223 4.14 -9.77 13.46
CA LEU A 223 4.79 -8.46 13.31
C LEU A 223 6.15 -8.39 14.00
N LYS A 224 6.34 -9.12 15.10
CA LYS A 224 7.55 -9.07 15.92
C LYS A 224 8.81 -9.65 15.26
N ASP A 225 8.66 -10.49 14.22
CA ASP A 225 9.78 -11.26 13.67
C ASP A 225 9.87 -11.26 12.13
N ARG A 226 9.20 -10.34 11.45
CA ARG A 226 9.22 -10.20 9.99
C ARG A 226 9.23 -8.74 9.57
N PRO A 227 9.91 -8.39 8.47
CA PRO A 227 9.69 -7.08 7.84
C PRO A 227 8.22 -6.91 7.47
N VAL A 228 7.71 -5.71 7.67
CA VAL A 228 6.28 -5.40 7.46
C VAL A 228 6.15 -4.14 6.63
N ILE A 229 5.29 -4.18 5.62
CA ILE A 229 4.78 -3.00 4.94
C ILE A 229 3.32 -2.83 5.35
N THR A 230 3.00 -1.74 6.02
CA THR A 230 1.64 -1.28 6.27
C THR A 230 1.45 0.06 5.58
N ILE A 231 0.36 0.23 4.87
CA ILE A 231 -0.01 1.49 4.24
C ILE A 231 -1.44 1.84 4.65
N PRO A 232 -1.72 3.10 5.04
CA PRO A 232 -3.08 3.49 5.43
C PRO A 232 -3.98 3.59 4.21
N ASP A 233 -5.22 3.09 4.34
CA ASP A 233 -6.28 3.31 3.36
C ASP A 233 -7.34 4.27 3.92
N ASP A 234 -8.48 4.40 3.27
CA ASP A 234 -9.55 5.34 3.57
C ASP A 234 -10.13 5.15 4.97
N HIS A 235 -10.38 3.91 5.39
CA HIS A 235 -10.90 3.63 6.74
C HIS A 235 -9.88 3.87 7.85
N ASP A 236 -8.57 3.74 7.59
CA ASP A 236 -7.52 4.10 8.54
C ASP A 236 -7.48 5.62 8.77
N ILE A 237 -7.70 6.40 7.72
CA ILE A 237 -7.89 7.85 7.80
C ILE A 237 -9.24 8.22 8.42
N GLY A 238 -10.18 7.28 8.46
CA GLY A 238 -11.53 7.49 8.99
C GLY A 238 -12.49 8.18 8.04
N GLN A 239 -12.15 8.23 6.78
CA GLN A 239 -12.91 8.87 5.70
C GLN A 239 -13.17 7.82 4.63
N ALA A 240 -14.28 7.09 4.77
CA ALA A 240 -14.65 6.04 3.83
C ALA A 240 -14.73 6.59 2.39
N ASN A 241 -14.09 5.89 1.45
CA ASN A 241 -13.83 6.29 0.09
C ASN A 241 -13.00 7.59 0.03
N LEU A 242 -11.69 7.47 0.02
CA LEU A 242 -10.76 8.59 0.05
C LEU A 242 -10.24 8.93 -1.35
N TRP A 243 -10.59 10.12 -1.82
CA TRP A 243 -10.00 10.77 -2.99
C TRP A 243 -9.19 11.98 -2.51
N GLY A 244 -7.91 11.77 -2.21
CA GLY A 244 -7.09 12.75 -1.47
C GLY A 244 -6.77 14.04 -2.20
N GLU A 245 -6.83 14.04 -3.53
CA GLU A 245 -6.68 15.20 -4.43
C GLU A 245 -5.59 16.18 -4.00
N ASN A 246 -4.39 15.64 -3.76
CA ASN A 246 -3.23 16.42 -3.34
C ASN A 246 -3.40 17.16 -2.00
N GLY A 247 -4.26 16.66 -1.09
CA GLY A 247 -4.37 17.17 0.28
C GLY A 247 -5.32 18.35 0.47
N ILE A 248 -6.10 18.75 -0.54
CA ILE A 248 -7.10 19.81 -0.39
C ILE A 248 -8.13 19.47 0.71
N ARG A 249 -8.94 20.42 1.11
CA ARG A 249 -9.98 20.19 2.13
C ARG A 249 -11.24 19.61 1.49
N ALA A 250 -11.67 18.44 1.95
CA ALA A 250 -12.96 17.88 1.60
C ALA A 250 -14.12 18.69 2.23
N THR A 251 -15.23 18.82 1.53
CA THR A 251 -16.42 19.54 2.00
C THR A 251 -17.20 18.73 3.03
N THR A 252 -17.20 17.40 2.90
CA THR A 252 -17.88 16.46 3.80
C THR A 252 -16.95 15.32 4.20
N MET A 253 -17.30 14.59 5.25
CA MET A 253 -16.53 13.42 5.71
C MET A 253 -16.54 12.27 4.68
N ALA A 254 -17.57 12.15 3.85
CA ALA A 254 -17.59 11.18 2.75
C ALA A 254 -16.64 11.53 1.59
N GLY A 255 -16.13 12.78 1.55
CA GLY A 255 -15.07 13.24 0.69
C GLY A 255 -15.24 13.23 -0.83
N PRO A 256 -16.47 13.15 -1.42
CA PRO A 256 -16.61 13.03 -2.88
C PRO A 256 -16.12 14.26 -3.65
N SER A 257 -16.01 15.41 -2.99
CA SER A 257 -15.40 16.64 -3.55
C SER A 257 -13.89 16.53 -3.78
N GLY A 258 -13.27 15.48 -3.28
CA GLY A 258 -11.82 15.35 -3.18
C GLY A 258 -11.26 15.97 -1.91
N GLY A 259 -10.07 15.52 -1.51
CA GLY A 259 -9.33 16.00 -0.34
C GLY A 259 -9.64 15.27 0.96
N TYR A 260 -9.09 15.81 2.03
CA TYR A 260 -9.19 15.27 3.38
C TYR A 260 -10.11 16.12 4.25
N PHE A 261 -11.10 15.48 4.88
CA PHE A 261 -11.98 16.13 5.84
C PHE A 261 -11.27 16.46 7.15
N PHE A 262 -10.45 15.53 7.65
CA PHE A 262 -9.72 15.69 8.91
C PHE A 262 -8.52 16.64 8.80
N PRO A 263 -8.03 17.19 9.93
CA PRO A 263 -6.87 18.07 9.93
C PRO A 263 -5.59 17.32 9.56
N ALA A 264 -4.64 18.00 8.90
CA ALA A 264 -3.35 17.42 8.52
C ALA A 264 -2.61 16.78 9.70
N LYS A 265 -2.68 17.38 10.90
CA LYS A 265 -2.09 16.84 12.13
C LYS A 265 -2.58 15.42 12.46
N TYR A 266 -3.87 15.14 12.20
CA TYR A 266 -4.45 13.79 12.38
C TYR A 266 -3.98 12.84 11.28
N VAL A 267 -4.06 13.26 10.02
CA VAL A 267 -3.63 12.45 8.87
C VAL A 267 -2.15 12.08 8.98
N ASN A 268 -1.29 13.04 9.35
CA ASN A 268 0.13 12.79 9.56
C ASN A 268 0.40 11.86 10.77
N MET A 269 -0.42 11.91 11.81
CA MET A 269 -0.35 10.96 12.93
C MET A 269 -0.65 9.53 12.43
N VAL A 270 -1.75 9.33 11.70
CA VAL A 270 -2.12 8.03 11.12
C VAL A 270 -0.99 7.51 10.23
N GLN A 271 -0.53 8.32 9.29
CA GLN A 271 0.56 7.96 8.39
C GLN A 271 1.83 7.60 9.17
N ARG A 272 2.26 8.42 10.13
CA ARG A 272 3.46 8.14 10.93
C ARG A 272 3.37 6.81 11.67
N CYS A 273 2.25 6.51 12.32
CA CYS A 273 2.09 5.26 13.04
C CYS A 273 2.23 4.04 12.13
N GLN A 274 1.69 4.13 10.91
CA GLN A 274 1.63 3.00 10.00
C GLN A 274 2.81 2.90 9.03
N THR A 275 3.52 4.01 8.72
CA THR A 275 4.51 4.00 7.62
C THR A 275 5.90 4.48 7.98
N TRP A 276 6.12 5.03 9.18
CA TRP A 276 7.44 5.60 9.51
C TRP A 276 8.58 4.56 9.43
N HIS A 277 8.31 3.30 9.71
CA HIS A 277 9.29 2.21 9.63
C HIS A 277 9.63 1.80 8.18
N LEU A 278 8.94 2.31 7.17
CA LEU A 278 9.31 2.12 5.76
C LEU A 278 10.56 2.95 5.42
N PRO A 279 11.25 2.66 4.32
CA PRO A 279 12.30 3.54 3.82
C PRO A 279 11.83 4.99 3.69
N ASP A 280 12.78 5.93 3.61
CA ASP A 280 12.41 7.34 3.49
C ASP A 280 11.63 7.58 2.19
N PRO A 281 10.68 8.52 2.17
CA PRO A 281 9.91 8.84 0.97
C PRO A 281 10.82 9.25 -0.19
N TYR A 282 10.51 8.76 -1.39
CA TYR A 282 11.24 9.14 -2.60
C TYR A 282 11.29 10.67 -2.83
N ASP A 283 10.19 11.36 -2.57
CA ASP A 283 10.10 12.82 -2.57
C ASP A 283 9.36 13.26 -1.29
N PRO A 284 10.09 13.69 -0.25
CA PRO A 284 9.50 14.00 1.05
C PRO A 284 8.72 15.32 1.08
N THR A 285 8.62 16.04 -0.04
CA THR A 285 7.89 17.32 -0.10
C THR A 285 6.42 17.10 0.31
N PRO A 286 5.91 17.74 1.35
CA PRO A 286 4.51 17.63 1.74
C PRO A 286 3.57 18.10 0.61
N ILE A 287 2.37 17.52 0.59
CA ILE A 287 1.29 18.02 -0.23
C ILE A 287 0.54 19.14 0.48
N GLU A 288 -0.58 19.59 -0.08
CA GLU A 288 -1.41 20.68 0.48
C GLU A 288 -1.67 20.49 1.98
N ARG A 289 -1.76 21.61 2.68
CA ARG A 289 -2.00 21.69 4.14
C ARG A 289 -0.88 21.07 5.00
N GLY A 290 0.29 20.78 4.44
CA GLY A 290 1.42 20.17 5.14
C GLY A 290 1.22 18.67 5.45
N MET A 291 0.44 17.97 4.62
CA MET A 291 0.33 16.52 4.72
C MET A 291 1.56 15.85 4.14
N GLU A 292 2.16 14.96 4.91
CA GLU A 292 3.34 14.18 4.53
C GLU A 292 2.98 13.11 3.51
N VAL A 293 4.00 12.56 2.86
CA VAL A 293 3.91 11.47 1.89
C VAL A 293 4.81 10.32 2.32
N TYR A 294 4.54 9.09 1.83
CA TYR A 294 5.36 7.90 2.17
C TYR A 294 5.75 7.04 0.97
N TYR A 295 5.32 7.38 -0.26
CA TYR A 295 5.66 6.54 -1.42
C TYR A 295 7.19 6.43 -1.58
N THR A 296 7.62 5.18 -1.70
CA THR A 296 9.04 4.79 -1.68
C THR A 296 9.18 3.40 -2.29
N ASP A 297 10.38 2.84 -2.23
CA ASP A 297 10.62 1.44 -2.52
C ASP A 297 11.37 0.73 -1.40
N LEU A 298 11.29 -0.59 -1.37
CA LEU A 298 11.91 -1.46 -0.39
C LEU A 298 12.39 -2.73 -1.08
N THR A 299 13.62 -3.15 -0.81
CA THR A 299 14.16 -4.41 -1.31
C THR A 299 14.21 -5.47 -0.22
N VAL A 300 13.61 -6.63 -0.47
CA VAL A 300 13.67 -7.80 0.42
C VAL A 300 14.06 -9.04 -0.39
N GLY A 301 15.18 -9.65 -0.05
CA GLY A 301 15.67 -10.86 -0.70
C GLY A 301 15.92 -10.73 -2.21
N GLY A 302 16.18 -9.52 -2.70
CA GLY A 302 16.37 -9.23 -4.10
C GLY A 302 15.07 -8.97 -4.88
N ILE A 303 13.93 -8.90 -4.21
CA ILE A 303 12.68 -8.42 -4.80
C ILE A 303 12.49 -6.96 -4.36
N ASN A 304 12.41 -6.03 -5.31
CA ASN A 304 12.22 -4.62 -5.03
C ASN A 304 10.75 -4.21 -5.22
N PHE A 305 10.16 -3.67 -4.18
CA PHE A 305 8.75 -3.32 -4.07
C PHE A 305 8.57 -1.81 -4.15
N ALA A 306 7.96 -1.29 -5.22
CA ALA A 306 7.49 0.09 -5.24
C ALA A 306 6.19 0.20 -4.46
N ILE A 307 6.17 1.04 -3.43
CA ILE A 307 5.02 1.32 -2.58
C ILE A 307 4.43 2.65 -3.03
N VAL A 308 3.19 2.65 -3.53
CA VAL A 308 2.52 3.88 -4.01
C VAL A 308 1.39 4.29 -3.07
N GLU A 309 1.05 5.57 -3.10
CA GLU A 309 -0.06 6.17 -2.37
C GLU A 309 -1.19 6.51 -3.36
N ASP A 310 -1.99 5.53 -3.73
CA ASP A 310 -3.01 5.71 -4.77
C ASP A 310 -4.17 6.62 -4.32
N ARG A 311 -4.46 6.69 -3.01
CA ARG A 311 -5.50 7.57 -2.45
C ARG A 311 -5.10 9.04 -2.44
N LYS A 312 -3.84 9.35 -2.14
CA LYS A 312 -3.41 10.73 -1.80
C LYS A 312 -3.54 11.73 -2.93
N PHE A 313 -3.38 11.30 -4.17
CA PHE A 313 -3.39 12.16 -5.34
C PHE A 313 -4.63 11.99 -6.22
N LYS A 314 -5.45 10.98 -5.95
CA LYS A 314 -6.63 10.62 -6.73
C LYS A 314 -7.69 11.71 -6.68
N SER A 315 -8.21 12.09 -7.85
CA SER A 315 -9.27 13.10 -7.99
C SER A 315 -10.60 12.62 -7.38
N GLY A 316 -11.32 13.51 -6.70
CA GLY A 316 -12.70 13.25 -6.28
C GLY A 316 -13.69 13.44 -7.43
N PRO A 317 -14.82 12.70 -7.45
CA PRO A 317 -15.79 12.74 -8.55
C PRO A 317 -16.72 13.95 -8.52
N GLU A 318 -17.09 14.47 -7.33
CA GLU A 318 -18.13 15.50 -7.19
C GLU A 318 -17.74 16.82 -7.86
N GLY A 319 -18.66 17.37 -8.64
CA GLY A 319 -18.44 18.62 -9.38
C GLY A 319 -17.54 18.48 -10.62
N LYS A 320 -16.98 17.30 -10.88
CA LYS A 320 -16.12 17.03 -12.05
C LYS A 320 -16.78 16.10 -13.07
N ILE A 321 -17.53 15.11 -12.58
CA ILE A 321 -18.25 14.15 -13.42
C ILE A 321 -19.74 14.12 -13.03
N PRO A 322 -20.64 13.67 -13.92
CA PRO A 322 -22.05 13.50 -13.60
C PRO A 322 -22.25 12.48 -12.48
N LYS A 323 -23.23 12.71 -11.61
CA LYS A 323 -23.69 11.70 -10.64
C LYS A 323 -24.58 10.67 -11.37
N MET A 324 -24.21 9.39 -11.33
CA MET A 324 -24.84 8.33 -12.12
C MET A 324 -25.27 7.12 -11.27
N GLY A 325 -25.43 7.33 -9.97
CA GLY A 325 -25.85 6.32 -9.03
C GLY A 325 -26.34 6.90 -7.71
N PRO A 326 -26.77 6.06 -6.78
CA PRO A 326 -27.29 6.48 -5.47
C PRO A 326 -26.21 7.10 -4.58
N ARG A 327 -24.95 6.70 -4.76
CA ARG A 327 -23.78 7.24 -4.08
C ARG A 327 -22.88 7.95 -5.11
N PRO A 328 -22.01 8.88 -4.69
CA PRO A 328 -21.10 9.58 -5.62
C PRO A 328 -20.11 8.65 -6.33
N ASP A 329 -19.73 7.56 -5.71
CA ASP A 329 -18.79 6.55 -6.19
C ASP A 329 -19.45 5.45 -7.04
N HIS A 330 -20.75 5.27 -6.97
CA HIS A 330 -21.47 4.18 -7.62
C HIS A 330 -22.09 4.60 -8.95
N ILE A 331 -21.83 3.82 -9.99
CA ILE A 331 -22.49 3.91 -11.29
C ILE A 331 -23.40 2.70 -11.46
N ASN A 332 -24.69 2.92 -11.58
CA ASN A 332 -25.68 1.89 -11.84
C ASN A 332 -26.66 2.24 -12.97
N ASP A 333 -26.52 3.40 -13.61
CA ASP A 333 -27.26 3.77 -14.82
C ASP A 333 -26.66 3.07 -16.05
N PRO A 334 -27.37 2.14 -16.71
CA PRO A 334 -26.85 1.43 -17.88
C PRO A 334 -26.62 2.34 -19.10
N LYS A 335 -27.15 3.57 -19.09
CA LYS A 335 -27.02 4.53 -20.17
C LYS A 335 -25.88 5.53 -19.98
N TYR A 336 -25.07 5.38 -18.92
CA TYR A 336 -24.01 6.34 -18.66
C TYR A 336 -22.97 6.35 -19.79
N ASP A 337 -22.45 7.54 -20.07
CA ASP A 337 -21.36 7.72 -21.00
C ASP A 337 -20.00 7.58 -20.32
N ARG A 338 -19.25 6.54 -20.68
CA ARG A 338 -17.90 6.29 -20.17
C ARG A 338 -16.94 7.45 -20.43
N ALA A 339 -17.09 8.16 -21.55
CA ALA A 339 -16.26 9.32 -21.87
C ALA A 339 -16.51 10.49 -20.92
N ALA A 340 -17.74 10.65 -20.42
CA ALA A 340 -18.08 11.69 -19.46
C ALA A 340 -17.46 11.51 -18.08
N VAL A 341 -16.97 10.31 -17.75
CA VAL A 341 -16.32 10.02 -16.46
C VAL A 341 -14.80 9.93 -16.55
N ASP A 342 -14.20 9.91 -17.74
CA ASP A 342 -12.74 9.82 -17.93
C ASP A 342 -12.16 11.11 -18.54
N LEU A 343 -12.28 12.21 -17.81
CA LEU A 343 -11.83 13.53 -18.26
C LEU A 343 -10.29 13.67 -18.18
N PRO A 344 -9.66 14.42 -19.11
CA PRO A 344 -8.20 14.53 -19.19
C PRO A 344 -7.51 15.09 -17.93
N GLN A 345 -8.19 15.93 -17.15
CA GLN A 345 -7.66 16.57 -15.95
C GLN A 345 -7.70 15.68 -14.71
N LEU A 346 -8.42 14.57 -14.76
CA LEU A 346 -8.52 13.64 -13.63
C LEU A 346 -7.20 12.90 -13.41
N LYS A 347 -6.80 12.80 -12.15
CA LYS A 347 -5.54 12.16 -11.73
C LYS A 347 -5.82 10.91 -10.90
N LEU A 348 -4.94 9.92 -11.01
CA LEU A 348 -4.85 8.77 -10.12
C LEU A 348 -3.62 8.93 -9.21
N LEU A 349 -2.43 8.55 -9.68
CA LEU A 349 -1.20 8.63 -8.90
C LEU A 349 -0.56 10.03 -8.88
N GLY A 350 -0.95 10.92 -9.79
CA GLY A 350 -0.31 12.22 -9.97
C GLY A 350 1.08 12.14 -10.59
N ASP A 351 1.60 13.30 -11.02
CA ASP A 351 2.84 13.36 -11.81
C ASP A 351 4.08 12.97 -10.97
N ARG A 352 4.06 13.24 -9.66
CA ARG A 352 5.17 12.90 -8.74
C ARG A 352 5.38 11.40 -8.65
N GLN A 353 4.32 10.61 -8.45
CA GLN A 353 4.43 9.15 -8.36
C GLN A 353 4.65 8.49 -9.73
N LEU A 354 4.13 9.05 -10.83
CA LEU A 354 4.48 8.58 -12.17
C LEU A 354 5.98 8.78 -12.46
N LYS A 355 6.55 9.91 -12.04
CA LYS A 355 8.00 10.12 -12.11
C LYS A 355 8.77 9.13 -11.25
N PHE A 356 8.31 8.87 -10.03
CA PHE A 356 8.89 7.86 -9.15
C PHE A 356 8.90 6.49 -9.83
N LEU A 357 7.75 6.00 -10.31
CA LEU A 357 7.65 4.70 -10.97
C LEU A 357 8.53 4.63 -12.23
N ASN A 358 8.63 5.73 -12.99
CA ASN A 358 9.52 5.81 -14.15
C ASN A 358 10.98 5.60 -13.76
N GLN A 359 11.48 6.28 -12.72
CA GLN A 359 12.85 6.14 -12.24
C GLN A 359 13.07 4.77 -11.59
N TRP A 360 12.15 4.34 -10.75
CA TRP A 360 12.17 3.02 -10.12
C TRP A 360 12.27 1.88 -11.15
N SER A 361 11.54 1.98 -12.26
CA SER A 361 11.58 0.95 -13.29
C SER A 361 12.96 0.74 -13.92
N GLN A 362 13.85 1.72 -13.82
CA GLN A 362 15.17 1.73 -14.45
C GLN A 362 16.30 1.31 -13.50
N ASP A 363 16.12 1.45 -12.17
CA ASP A 363 17.13 1.08 -11.19
C ASP A 363 16.95 -0.40 -10.77
N TRP A 364 17.97 -1.21 -11.03
CA TRP A 364 18.01 -2.64 -10.70
C TRP A 364 19.14 -2.99 -9.73
N THR A 365 19.62 -2.00 -8.98
CA THR A 365 20.63 -2.23 -7.91
C THR A 365 20.08 -3.23 -6.90
N ASP A 366 20.83 -4.28 -6.63
CA ASP A 366 20.49 -5.38 -5.70
C ASP A 366 19.12 -6.06 -5.97
N THR A 367 18.61 -5.92 -7.20
CA THR A 367 17.27 -6.32 -7.59
C THR A 367 17.29 -7.43 -8.64
N GLU A 368 16.53 -8.49 -8.38
CA GLU A 368 16.30 -9.64 -9.28
C GLU A 368 14.94 -9.57 -9.99
N MET A 369 13.92 -9.13 -9.28
CA MET A 369 12.54 -8.94 -9.76
C MET A 369 11.93 -7.71 -9.09
N LYS A 370 10.90 -7.15 -9.69
CA LYS A 370 10.18 -5.97 -9.18
C LYS A 370 8.69 -6.27 -9.00
N CYS A 371 8.06 -5.55 -8.06
CA CYS A 371 6.62 -5.64 -7.80
C CYS A 371 6.09 -4.28 -7.36
N VAL A 372 4.86 -3.92 -7.69
CA VAL A 372 4.21 -2.70 -7.21
C VAL A 372 3.17 -3.05 -6.16
N LEU A 373 3.13 -2.28 -5.08
CA LEU A 373 2.19 -2.41 -3.97
C LEU A 373 1.33 -1.14 -3.89
N SER A 374 0.03 -1.29 -3.80
CA SER A 374 -0.91 -0.18 -3.59
C SER A 374 -2.06 -0.57 -2.68
N GLN A 375 -2.89 0.39 -2.29
CA GLN A 375 -4.09 0.12 -1.51
C GLN A 375 -5.11 -0.66 -2.34
N THR A 376 -5.45 -0.16 -3.51
CA THR A 376 -6.66 -0.52 -4.26
C THR A 376 -6.36 -1.10 -5.65
N ALA A 377 -7.30 -1.93 -6.14
CA ALA A 377 -7.21 -2.61 -7.43
C ALA A 377 -7.30 -1.65 -8.62
N PHE A 378 -6.44 -1.86 -9.63
CA PHE A 378 -6.48 -1.14 -10.92
C PHE A 378 -7.55 -1.71 -11.90
N CYS A 379 -8.59 -2.35 -11.37
CA CYS A 379 -9.72 -2.86 -12.15
C CYS A 379 -11.03 -2.74 -11.39
N GLY A 380 -12.12 -2.57 -12.12
CA GLY A 380 -13.48 -2.54 -11.60
C GLY A 380 -14.08 -3.95 -11.54
N ALA A 381 -13.56 -4.82 -10.64
CA ALA A 381 -14.06 -6.19 -10.50
C ALA A 381 -15.29 -6.30 -9.58
N VAL A 382 -15.57 -5.30 -8.77
CA VAL A 382 -16.70 -5.30 -7.83
C VAL A 382 -17.95 -4.76 -8.51
N HIS A 383 -18.89 -5.64 -8.82
CA HIS A 383 -20.18 -5.31 -9.42
C HIS A 383 -21.37 -5.48 -8.45
N LEU A 384 -21.13 -6.10 -7.30
CA LEU A 384 -22.09 -6.13 -6.19
C LEU A 384 -21.36 -5.69 -4.94
N HIS A 385 -21.93 -4.69 -4.25
CA HIS A 385 -21.35 -4.14 -3.04
C HIS A 385 -22.26 -4.42 -1.85
N GLY A 386 -21.91 -5.40 -1.06
CA GLY A 386 -22.59 -5.72 0.21
C GLY A 386 -23.92 -6.47 0.09
N SER A 387 -24.63 -6.41 -1.02
CA SER A 387 -25.90 -7.15 -1.21
C SER A 387 -26.14 -7.48 -2.68
N GLU A 388 -26.86 -8.56 -2.94
CA GLU A 388 -27.20 -8.99 -4.30
C GLU A 388 -28.13 -8.02 -5.03
N SER A 389 -28.87 -7.22 -4.29
CA SER A 389 -29.75 -6.18 -4.83
C SER A 389 -29.01 -4.88 -5.18
N ASN A 390 -27.78 -4.70 -4.70
CA ASN A 390 -26.99 -3.50 -4.95
C ASN A 390 -25.99 -3.74 -6.09
N ARG A 391 -26.50 -3.92 -7.30
CA ARG A 391 -25.67 -4.13 -8.51
C ARG A 391 -25.10 -2.80 -8.98
N LEU A 392 -23.81 -2.80 -9.21
CA LEU A 392 -23.05 -1.69 -9.77
C LEU A 392 -22.58 -2.03 -11.17
N LEU A 393 -22.56 -1.04 -12.06
CA LEU A 393 -21.83 -1.14 -13.31
C LEU A 393 -20.36 -0.77 -13.10
N ALA A 394 -20.10 0.21 -12.25
CA ALA A 394 -18.76 0.59 -11.86
C ALA A 394 -18.75 1.19 -10.45
N ASP A 395 -17.59 1.04 -9.80
CA ASP A 395 -17.23 1.67 -8.53
C ASP A 395 -16.02 2.59 -8.77
N LEU A 396 -16.21 3.91 -8.57
CA LEU A 396 -15.17 4.92 -8.77
C LEU A 396 -14.12 4.90 -7.64
N ASP A 397 -14.39 4.18 -6.56
CA ASP A 397 -13.44 4.00 -5.48
C ASP A 397 -12.25 3.16 -5.92
N SER A 398 -12.46 2.14 -6.75
CA SER A 398 -11.36 1.37 -7.35
C SER A 398 -10.44 2.24 -8.23
N ASN A 399 -9.17 1.85 -8.37
CA ASN A 399 -8.22 2.49 -9.29
C ASN A 399 -8.45 2.15 -10.77
N ALA A 400 -9.56 1.50 -11.09
CA ALA A 400 -10.10 1.45 -12.44
C ALA A 400 -10.46 2.86 -12.96
N TRP A 401 -10.74 3.79 -12.04
CA TRP A 401 -11.05 5.17 -12.33
C TRP A 401 -10.04 6.14 -11.69
N PRO A 402 -9.67 7.23 -12.42
CA PRO A 402 -9.96 7.53 -13.81
C PRO A 402 -9.14 6.64 -14.77
N GLN A 403 -9.74 6.21 -15.89
CA GLN A 403 -9.15 5.24 -16.82
C GLN A 403 -7.81 5.72 -17.40
N LYS A 404 -7.71 6.99 -17.81
CA LYS A 404 -6.46 7.58 -18.33
C LYS A 404 -5.36 7.58 -17.26
N GLY A 405 -5.71 7.87 -16.00
CA GLY A 405 -4.79 7.82 -14.87
C GLY A 405 -4.31 6.40 -14.59
N ARG A 406 -5.22 5.43 -14.62
CA ARG A 406 -4.92 4.00 -14.52
C ARG A 406 -3.96 3.54 -15.62
N ASN A 407 -4.25 3.87 -16.88
CA ASN A 407 -3.44 3.43 -18.01
C ASN A 407 -2.03 4.02 -17.95
N LYS A 408 -1.86 5.27 -17.52
CA LYS A 408 -0.53 5.87 -17.26
C LYS A 408 0.24 5.09 -16.19
N ALA A 409 -0.40 4.76 -15.06
CA ALA A 409 0.22 3.98 -14.00
C ALA A 409 0.65 2.59 -14.49
N LEU A 410 -0.24 1.86 -15.15
CA LEU A 410 0.06 0.54 -15.70
C LEU A 410 1.17 0.57 -16.77
N THR A 411 1.28 1.65 -17.55
CA THR A 411 2.38 1.83 -18.51
C THR A 411 3.73 1.93 -17.81
N GLU A 412 3.82 2.70 -16.73
CA GLU A 412 5.07 2.78 -15.94
C GLU A 412 5.41 1.44 -15.27
N ILE A 413 4.42 0.75 -14.69
CA ILE A 413 4.59 -0.57 -14.06
C ILE A 413 5.07 -1.61 -15.09
N ARG A 414 4.47 -1.63 -16.28
CA ARG A 414 4.83 -2.52 -17.38
C ARG A 414 6.29 -2.38 -17.83
N ARG A 415 6.87 -1.17 -17.73
CA ARG A 415 8.28 -0.93 -18.11
C ARG A 415 9.27 -1.78 -17.32
N ALA A 416 8.95 -2.16 -16.10
CA ALA A 416 9.77 -3.06 -15.28
C ALA A 416 9.30 -4.53 -15.33
N TRP A 417 8.29 -4.85 -16.14
CA TRP A 417 7.60 -6.15 -16.14
C TRP A 417 7.11 -6.56 -14.74
N ALA A 418 6.73 -5.60 -13.94
CA ALA A 418 6.36 -5.83 -12.54
C ALA A 418 4.89 -6.25 -12.41
N PRO A 419 4.56 -7.28 -11.61
CA PRO A 419 3.19 -7.51 -11.16
C PRO A 419 2.78 -6.48 -10.12
N HIS A 420 1.48 -6.45 -9.81
CA HIS A 420 0.86 -5.56 -8.85
C HIS A 420 0.12 -6.34 -7.76
N LEU A 421 0.32 -5.96 -6.49
CA LEU A 421 -0.41 -6.48 -5.33
C LEU A 421 -1.18 -5.36 -4.65
N CYS A 422 -2.42 -5.65 -4.23
CA CYS A 422 -3.30 -4.68 -3.59
C CYS A 422 -4.39 -5.34 -2.75
N GLY A 423 -5.32 -4.54 -2.21
CA GLY A 423 -6.45 -4.96 -1.38
C GLY A 423 -7.72 -4.16 -1.61
N ASP A 424 -8.33 -3.63 -0.56
CA ASP A 424 -9.46 -2.71 -0.49
C ASP A 424 -10.84 -3.28 -0.90
N GLN A 425 -10.92 -3.98 -2.01
CA GLN A 425 -12.18 -4.28 -2.70
C GLN A 425 -13.03 -5.39 -2.06
N HIS A 426 -12.60 -5.96 -0.94
CA HIS A 426 -13.28 -7.07 -0.24
C HIS A 426 -13.60 -8.26 -1.15
N LEU A 427 -12.83 -8.44 -2.20
CA LEU A 427 -12.95 -9.50 -3.19
C LEU A 427 -11.57 -9.90 -3.68
N ALA A 428 -11.20 -11.16 -3.46
CA ALA A 428 -9.99 -11.66 -4.10
C ALA A 428 -10.23 -11.81 -5.60
N VAL A 429 -9.36 -11.18 -6.38
CA VAL A 429 -9.32 -11.36 -7.84
C VAL A 429 -7.89 -11.47 -8.33
N PHE A 430 -7.68 -12.29 -9.35
CA PHE A 430 -6.45 -12.34 -10.11
C PHE A 430 -6.74 -11.99 -11.56
N VAL A 431 -6.20 -10.88 -12.02
CA VAL A 431 -6.45 -10.37 -13.37
C VAL A 431 -5.15 -10.09 -14.11
N LYS A 432 -5.22 -10.17 -15.44
CA LYS A 432 -4.22 -9.55 -16.32
C LYS A 432 -4.82 -8.29 -16.92
N HIS A 433 -4.14 -7.17 -16.73
CA HIS A 433 -4.62 -5.88 -17.24
C HIS A 433 -4.42 -5.76 -18.75
N GLY A 434 -5.31 -5.00 -19.39
CA GLY A 434 -5.11 -4.47 -20.71
C GLY A 434 -5.08 -2.93 -20.66
N ILE A 435 -4.19 -2.34 -21.44
CA ILE A 435 -4.07 -0.90 -21.67
C ILE A 435 -4.73 -0.56 -23.01
N ASP A 436 -4.11 -0.97 -24.10
CA ASP A 436 -4.61 -0.79 -25.47
C ASP A 436 -5.30 -2.06 -26.01
N GLN A 437 -4.81 -3.23 -25.59
CA GLN A 437 -5.34 -4.54 -25.96
C GLN A 437 -5.58 -5.37 -24.69
N PHE A 438 -6.37 -6.45 -24.80
CA PHE A 438 -6.47 -7.41 -23.71
C PHE A 438 -5.12 -8.07 -23.44
N GLY A 439 -4.73 -8.09 -22.18
CA GLY A 439 -3.53 -8.77 -21.70
C GLY A 439 -2.20 -8.08 -22.04
N ASP A 440 -2.18 -6.84 -22.51
CA ASP A 440 -0.97 -6.06 -22.80
C ASP A 440 -0.46 -5.24 -21.60
N GLY A 441 -0.81 -5.64 -20.41
CA GLY A 441 -0.40 -5.04 -19.15
C GLY A 441 -0.03 -6.09 -18.09
N PRO A 442 0.33 -5.65 -16.87
CA PRO A 442 0.78 -6.54 -15.81
C PRO A 442 -0.33 -7.40 -15.24
N TYR A 443 0.07 -8.49 -14.58
CA TYR A 443 -0.81 -9.23 -13.67
C TYR A 443 -1.02 -8.44 -12.38
N SER A 444 -2.22 -8.60 -11.80
CA SER A 444 -2.58 -8.01 -10.50
C SER A 444 -3.29 -9.03 -9.62
N PHE A 445 -2.88 -9.09 -8.37
CA PHE A 445 -3.55 -9.86 -7.34
C PHE A 445 -4.11 -8.92 -6.27
N THR A 446 -5.42 -8.79 -6.21
CA THR A 446 -6.15 -8.16 -5.12
C THR A 446 -6.41 -9.20 -4.05
N SER A 447 -5.91 -8.98 -2.82
CA SER A 447 -6.14 -9.89 -1.71
C SER A 447 -7.61 -9.94 -1.30
N PRO A 448 -8.09 -11.05 -0.73
CA PRO A 448 -9.35 -11.04 -0.01
C PRO A 448 -9.26 -10.13 1.22
N ALA A 449 -10.41 -9.70 1.76
CA ALA A 449 -10.43 -9.10 3.08
C ALA A 449 -9.94 -10.11 4.13
N ILE A 450 -9.14 -9.67 5.10
CA ILE A 450 -8.79 -10.48 6.28
C ILE A 450 -10.08 -10.92 6.98
N VAL A 451 -10.96 -9.94 7.22
CA VAL A 451 -12.31 -10.10 7.75
C VAL A 451 -13.15 -8.92 7.34
N ASN A 452 -14.27 -9.14 6.69
CA ASN A 452 -15.23 -8.07 6.47
C ASN A 452 -16.68 -8.60 6.53
N THR A 453 -17.63 -7.69 6.65
CA THR A 453 -19.07 -7.94 6.61
C THR A 453 -19.73 -7.28 5.39
N ILE A 454 -18.97 -6.53 4.62
CA ILE A 454 -19.38 -5.95 3.34
C ILE A 454 -18.44 -6.52 2.29
N TYR A 455 -19.00 -7.20 1.29
CA TYR A 455 -18.23 -7.97 0.32
C TYR A 455 -18.41 -7.41 -1.06
N GLY A 456 -17.30 -7.32 -1.79
CA GLY A 456 -17.29 -7.25 -3.22
C GLY A 456 -17.68 -8.58 -3.86
N ARG A 457 -18.21 -8.52 -5.04
CA ARG A 457 -18.52 -9.71 -5.83
C ARG A 457 -18.30 -9.42 -7.30
N TRP A 458 -17.59 -10.32 -7.99
CA TRP A 458 -17.49 -10.32 -9.43
C TRP A 458 -18.87 -10.61 -10.01
N TRP A 459 -19.38 -9.71 -10.83
CA TRP A 459 -20.67 -9.90 -11.46
C TRP A 459 -20.52 -10.78 -12.70
N TRP A 460 -21.26 -11.85 -12.69
CA TRP A 460 -21.40 -12.69 -13.85
C TRP A 460 -22.28 -12.01 -14.91
N PRO A 461 -21.99 -12.23 -16.23
CA PRO A 461 -22.91 -11.91 -17.32
C PRO A 461 -24.27 -12.56 -17.11
N GLU A 462 -25.35 -11.92 -17.56
CA GLU A 462 -26.72 -12.45 -17.40
C GLU A 462 -26.95 -13.81 -18.07
N ASP A 463 -26.16 -14.13 -19.11
CA ASP A 463 -26.19 -15.38 -19.83
C ASP A 463 -25.27 -16.47 -19.25
N GLU A 464 -24.65 -16.21 -18.11
CA GLU A 464 -23.75 -17.12 -17.38
C GLU A 464 -22.61 -17.71 -18.25
N LYS A 465 -22.17 -17.00 -19.29
CA LYS A 465 -21.09 -17.41 -20.15
C LYS A 465 -19.74 -16.81 -19.73
N PRO A 466 -18.65 -17.55 -19.93
CA PRO A 466 -17.33 -16.95 -19.79
C PRO A 466 -17.11 -15.86 -20.85
N GLY A 467 -16.16 -14.95 -20.56
CA GLY A 467 -15.69 -14.00 -21.56
C GLY A 467 -14.95 -14.69 -22.70
N PRO A 468 -14.63 -13.98 -23.80
CA PRO A 468 -13.69 -14.47 -24.80
C PRO A 468 -12.37 -14.93 -24.14
N ASN A 469 -11.69 -15.91 -24.75
CA ASN A 469 -10.44 -16.47 -24.23
C ASN A 469 -10.52 -16.93 -22.76
N PRO A 470 -11.48 -17.80 -22.38
CA PRO A 470 -11.63 -18.25 -21.01
C PRO A 470 -10.40 -19.07 -20.59
N ILE A 471 -10.15 -19.11 -19.28
CA ILE A 471 -9.05 -19.92 -18.74
C ILE A 471 -9.37 -21.41 -18.88
N THR A 472 -8.50 -22.10 -19.59
CA THR A 472 -8.65 -23.54 -19.86
C THR A 472 -8.67 -24.34 -18.55
N ASN A 473 -9.67 -25.21 -18.40
CA ASN A 473 -9.88 -26.05 -17.23
C ASN A 473 -10.07 -25.27 -15.90
N SER A 474 -10.44 -23.99 -15.95
CA SER A 474 -10.80 -23.26 -14.75
C SER A 474 -12.07 -23.86 -14.12
N PRO A 475 -12.11 -24.04 -12.78
CA PRO A 475 -13.35 -24.40 -12.09
C PRO A 475 -14.32 -23.22 -11.98
N LEU A 476 -13.89 -22.01 -12.39
CA LEU A 476 -14.66 -20.78 -12.28
C LEU A 476 -15.34 -20.45 -13.63
N PRO A 477 -16.66 -20.22 -13.64
CA PRO A 477 -17.41 -20.07 -14.90
C PRO A 477 -17.16 -18.75 -15.63
N TRP A 478 -16.78 -17.67 -14.92
CA TRP A 478 -16.70 -16.32 -15.50
C TRP A 478 -15.26 -15.83 -15.59
N THR A 479 -14.41 -16.61 -16.27
CA THR A 479 -13.04 -16.23 -16.63
C THR A 479 -12.95 -15.77 -18.08
N GLY A 480 -11.83 -15.14 -18.46
CA GLY A 480 -11.58 -14.63 -19.81
C GLY A 480 -11.61 -13.12 -19.89
N ASP A 481 -11.76 -12.61 -21.10
CA ASP A 481 -11.64 -11.18 -21.40
C ASP A 481 -12.96 -10.44 -21.20
N PHE A 482 -12.91 -9.36 -20.40
CA PHE A 482 -14.06 -8.50 -20.10
C PHE A 482 -13.66 -7.03 -20.19
N LEU A 483 -14.60 -6.19 -20.57
CA LEU A 483 -14.56 -4.76 -20.26
C LEU A 483 -15.22 -4.58 -18.90
N ASP A 484 -14.49 -4.00 -17.93
CA ASP A 484 -15.11 -3.59 -16.68
C ASP A 484 -16.12 -2.45 -16.92
N GLY A 485 -16.85 -2.08 -15.89
CA GLY A 485 -17.88 -1.04 -16.02
C GLY A 485 -17.38 0.29 -16.57
N LEU A 486 -16.12 0.62 -16.35
CA LEU A 486 -15.46 1.84 -16.84
C LEU A 486 -14.84 1.68 -18.23
N GLY A 487 -14.92 0.48 -18.81
CA GLY A 487 -14.39 0.16 -20.14
C GLY A 487 -12.92 -0.23 -20.14
N ASN A 488 -12.33 -0.49 -18.98
CA ASN A 488 -10.99 -1.05 -18.91
C ASN A 488 -10.99 -2.51 -19.36
N ARG A 489 -9.97 -2.88 -20.13
CA ARG A 489 -9.75 -4.25 -20.54
C ARG A 489 -9.14 -5.02 -19.37
N ILE A 490 -9.76 -6.12 -18.99
CA ILE A 490 -9.25 -7.08 -18.00
C ILE A 490 -9.44 -8.51 -18.50
N SER A 491 -8.45 -9.36 -18.28
CA SER A 491 -8.61 -10.80 -18.45
C SER A 491 -8.74 -11.38 -17.02
N MET A 492 -9.97 -11.76 -16.64
CA MET A 492 -10.27 -12.36 -15.34
C MET A 492 -9.76 -13.78 -15.31
N MET A 493 -8.83 -14.09 -14.42
CA MET A 493 -8.22 -15.41 -14.30
C MET A 493 -8.78 -16.20 -13.13
N ALA A 494 -9.01 -15.55 -11.99
CA ALA A 494 -9.66 -16.13 -10.83
C ALA A 494 -10.31 -15.07 -9.95
N TYR A 495 -11.33 -15.48 -9.18
CA TYR A 495 -12.05 -14.65 -8.23
C TYR A 495 -12.67 -15.51 -7.12
N ALA A 496 -12.78 -14.94 -5.91
CA ALA A 496 -13.36 -15.63 -4.75
C ALA A 496 -14.68 -14.97 -4.31
N ASN A 497 -15.73 -15.15 -5.09
CA ASN A 497 -17.06 -14.70 -4.69
C ASN A 497 -17.51 -15.40 -3.40
N PRO A 498 -18.09 -14.68 -2.41
CA PRO A 498 -18.61 -15.31 -1.20
C PRO A 498 -19.77 -16.24 -1.53
N PRO A 499 -19.68 -17.56 -1.24
CA PRO A 499 -20.80 -18.49 -1.45
C PRO A 499 -22.01 -18.17 -0.57
N ASN A 500 -21.77 -17.79 0.68
CA ASN A 500 -22.82 -17.40 1.62
C ASN A 500 -22.29 -16.30 2.58
N ARG A 501 -22.80 -15.09 2.42
CA ARG A 501 -22.42 -13.93 3.25
C ARG A 501 -22.85 -14.03 4.71
N GLN A 502 -23.88 -14.82 5.01
CA GLN A 502 -24.40 -14.98 6.37
C GLN A 502 -23.58 -15.98 7.18
N ASP A 503 -22.87 -16.88 6.52
CA ASP A 503 -21.98 -17.85 7.15
C ASP A 503 -20.55 -17.29 7.20
N GLU A 504 -20.03 -17.09 8.40
CA GLU A 504 -18.68 -16.55 8.62
C GLU A 504 -17.58 -17.37 7.93
N THR A 505 -17.80 -18.67 7.74
CA THR A 505 -16.82 -19.57 7.09
C THR A 505 -16.86 -19.51 5.56
N GLN A 506 -17.85 -18.84 4.98
CA GLN A 506 -18.12 -18.79 3.53
C GLN A 506 -18.16 -17.38 2.97
N ARG A 507 -17.61 -16.42 3.71
CA ARG A 507 -17.69 -15.00 3.37
C ARG A 507 -16.70 -14.53 2.30
N GLY A 508 -15.78 -15.35 1.83
CA GLY A 508 -14.71 -14.92 0.94
C GLY A 508 -13.56 -14.22 1.66
N ASP A 509 -13.54 -14.28 3.02
CA ASP A 509 -12.45 -13.76 3.85
C ASP A 509 -11.19 -14.64 3.75
N GLY A 510 -10.01 -14.03 3.92
CA GLY A 510 -8.78 -14.80 3.87
C GLY A 510 -7.52 -13.95 3.73
N PHE A 511 -6.54 -14.51 3.07
CA PHE A 511 -5.25 -13.86 2.80
C PHE A 511 -4.61 -14.38 1.53
N GLY A 512 -3.74 -13.58 0.94
CA GLY A 512 -2.92 -13.96 -0.19
C GLY A 512 -1.49 -14.34 0.22
N ILE A 513 -0.88 -15.26 -0.53
CA ILE A 513 0.56 -15.53 -0.51
C ILE A 513 1.08 -15.40 -1.94
N VAL A 514 2.21 -14.74 -2.10
CA VAL A 514 2.87 -14.60 -3.40
C VAL A 514 4.31 -15.07 -3.30
N ARG A 515 4.69 -16.02 -4.15
CA ARG A 515 6.03 -16.62 -4.18
C ARG A 515 6.78 -16.16 -5.41
N PHE A 516 7.89 -15.48 -5.21
CA PHE A 516 8.79 -15.01 -6.27
C PHE A 516 9.98 -15.97 -6.37
N ASN A 517 10.03 -16.82 -7.41
CA ASN A 517 11.18 -17.68 -7.65
C ASN A 517 12.21 -16.93 -8.52
N LYS A 518 13.30 -16.50 -7.93
CA LYS A 518 14.36 -15.70 -8.58
C LYS A 518 15.11 -16.46 -9.66
N LYS A 519 15.23 -17.79 -9.52
CA LYS A 519 15.94 -18.64 -10.47
C LYS A 519 15.14 -18.90 -11.73
N THR A 520 13.87 -19.25 -11.58
CA THR A 520 12.99 -19.58 -12.72
C THR A 520 12.26 -18.36 -13.25
N GLN A 521 12.28 -17.24 -12.54
CA GLN A 521 11.48 -16.04 -12.77
C GLN A 521 9.97 -16.33 -12.88
N LYS A 522 9.50 -17.33 -12.16
CA LYS A 522 8.08 -17.62 -12.02
C LYS A 522 7.54 -17.02 -10.72
N ILE A 523 6.30 -16.57 -10.81
CA ILE A 523 5.56 -16.05 -9.65
C ILE A 523 4.34 -16.93 -9.47
N THR A 524 4.09 -17.36 -8.23
CA THR A 524 2.90 -18.11 -7.85
C THR A 524 2.08 -17.29 -6.85
N ALA A 525 0.82 -17.02 -7.20
CA ALA A 525 -0.15 -16.40 -6.32
C ALA A 525 -1.08 -17.48 -5.73
N GLU A 526 -1.23 -17.47 -4.42
CA GLU A 526 -2.07 -18.37 -3.64
C GLU A 526 -3.14 -17.55 -2.91
N CYS A 527 -4.37 -18.05 -2.86
CA CYS A 527 -5.46 -17.40 -2.14
C CYS A 527 -6.10 -18.37 -1.14
N TRP A 528 -5.95 -18.05 0.13
CA TRP A 528 -6.31 -18.93 1.24
C TRP A 528 -7.56 -18.42 1.95
N PRO A 529 -8.61 -19.24 2.09
CA PRO A 529 -9.74 -18.95 2.96
C PRO A 529 -9.29 -18.76 4.42
N ARG A 530 -9.96 -17.87 5.14
CA ARG A 530 -9.62 -17.52 6.53
C ARG A 530 -9.51 -18.74 7.46
N PHE A 531 -10.38 -19.74 7.28
CA PHE A 531 -10.47 -20.92 8.15
C PHE A 531 -9.85 -22.17 7.54
N ALA A 532 -9.23 -22.10 6.36
CA ALA A 532 -8.50 -23.21 5.77
C ALA A 532 -7.35 -23.68 6.65
N ASP A 533 -6.86 -24.90 6.44
CA ASP A 533 -5.60 -25.36 6.99
C ASP A 533 -4.55 -25.43 5.88
N ALA A 534 -3.50 -24.64 5.98
CA ALA A 534 -2.45 -24.62 4.99
C ALA A 534 -1.69 -25.96 4.89
N SER A 535 -1.82 -26.86 5.88
CA SER A 535 -1.27 -28.21 5.84
C SER A 535 -2.00 -29.14 4.84
N ASP A 536 -3.23 -28.79 4.43
CA ASP A 536 -4.00 -29.56 3.45
C ASP A 536 -3.57 -29.28 2.00
N GLY A 537 -2.56 -28.40 1.82
CA GLY A 537 -1.96 -28.08 0.51
C GLY A 537 -2.89 -27.26 -0.40
N ASP A 538 -2.60 -27.28 -1.70
CA ASP A 538 -3.28 -26.42 -2.67
C ASP A 538 -4.79 -26.62 -2.75
N SER A 539 -5.32 -27.79 -2.39
CA SER A 539 -6.75 -28.09 -2.38
C SER A 539 -7.54 -27.28 -1.34
N ALA A 540 -6.86 -26.71 -0.35
CA ALA A 540 -7.49 -25.86 0.68
C ALA A 540 -7.58 -24.39 0.26
N GLN A 541 -7.04 -24.01 -0.89
CA GLN A 541 -7.14 -22.67 -1.44
C GLN A 541 -8.52 -22.42 -2.06
N TYR A 542 -8.83 -21.15 -2.35
CA TYR A 542 -10.02 -20.82 -3.13
C TYR A 542 -9.96 -21.44 -4.53
N PRO A 543 -11.11 -21.85 -5.11
CA PRO A 543 -11.16 -22.39 -6.47
C PRO A 543 -10.48 -21.46 -7.49
N GLY A 544 -9.65 -22.03 -8.38
CA GLY A 544 -8.89 -21.29 -9.38
C GLY A 544 -7.49 -20.87 -8.94
N TRP A 545 -7.12 -21.06 -7.69
CA TRP A 545 -5.76 -20.90 -7.17
C TRP A 545 -5.12 -22.27 -6.84
N PRO A 546 -3.75 -22.36 -6.79
CA PRO A 546 -2.79 -21.29 -7.07
C PRO A 546 -2.65 -21.00 -8.57
N ILE A 547 -2.18 -19.76 -8.89
CA ILE A 547 -1.88 -19.34 -10.27
C ILE A 547 -0.40 -19.07 -10.39
N THR A 548 0.26 -19.73 -11.34
CA THR A 548 1.67 -19.53 -11.64
C THR A 548 1.84 -18.91 -13.03
N PHE A 549 2.66 -17.87 -13.14
CA PHE A 549 2.94 -17.16 -14.38
C PHE A 549 4.42 -16.79 -14.49
N ASP A 550 4.89 -16.52 -15.70
CA ASP A 550 6.25 -16.05 -15.93
C ASP A 550 6.33 -14.53 -15.68
N TYR A 551 7.41 -14.07 -15.03
CA TYR A 551 7.63 -12.66 -14.76
C TYR A 551 7.58 -11.80 -16.05
N ARG A 552 8.10 -12.32 -17.16
CA ARG A 552 8.12 -11.63 -18.45
C ARG A 552 6.73 -11.39 -19.04
N ASP A 553 5.76 -12.21 -18.66
CA ASP A 553 4.38 -12.07 -19.16
C ASP A 553 3.69 -10.81 -18.64
N ASN A 554 4.28 -10.09 -17.67
CA ASN A 554 3.77 -8.81 -17.20
C ASN A 554 3.90 -7.67 -18.23
N ASP A 555 4.70 -7.81 -19.28
CA ASP A 555 4.63 -6.91 -20.44
C ASP A 555 3.34 -7.15 -21.24
N GLY A 556 3.14 -8.39 -21.68
CA GLY A 556 1.95 -8.86 -22.38
C GLY A 556 1.72 -8.30 -23.79
N ARG A 557 2.48 -7.32 -24.23
CA ARG A 557 2.40 -6.83 -25.63
C ARG A 557 2.88 -7.91 -26.60
N LYS A 558 2.23 -8.01 -27.75
CA LYS A 558 2.66 -8.90 -28.82
C LYS A 558 3.80 -8.25 -29.60
N PRO A 559 5.04 -8.82 -29.58
CA PRO A 559 6.15 -8.21 -30.29
C PRO A 559 5.93 -8.30 -31.81
N VAL A 560 6.25 -7.23 -32.52
CA VAL A 560 6.30 -7.21 -33.99
C VAL A 560 7.61 -7.79 -34.50
N GLY A 561 8.62 -7.97 -33.66
CA GLY A 561 9.91 -8.53 -33.93
C GLY A 561 10.80 -8.58 -32.70
N HIS A 562 12.04 -8.98 -32.90
CA HIS A 562 13.08 -8.97 -31.88
C HIS A 562 14.33 -8.27 -32.42
N LEU A 563 15.06 -7.59 -31.54
CA LEU A 563 16.40 -7.13 -31.88
C LEU A 563 17.36 -8.34 -31.98
N PRO A 564 18.57 -8.14 -32.57
CA PRO A 564 19.65 -9.11 -32.48
C PRO A 564 19.83 -9.63 -31.07
N GLU A 565 20.17 -10.90 -30.91
CA GLU A 565 20.41 -11.48 -29.60
C GLU A 565 21.63 -10.77 -28.95
N LEU A 566 21.44 -10.18 -27.80
CA LEU A 566 22.52 -9.60 -27.01
C LEU A 566 23.36 -10.73 -26.43
N ILE A 567 24.68 -10.65 -26.61
CA ILE A 567 25.67 -11.50 -25.96
C ILE A 567 26.56 -10.56 -25.13
N VAL A 568 26.36 -10.54 -23.83
CA VAL A 568 27.02 -9.60 -22.92
C VAL A 568 28.18 -10.30 -22.22
N SER A 569 29.36 -9.69 -22.25
CA SER A 569 30.51 -10.07 -21.42
C SER A 569 30.70 -9.04 -20.30
N GLY A 570 31.16 -9.51 -19.14
CA GLY A 570 31.33 -8.66 -17.95
C GLY A 570 30.11 -8.57 -17.02
N ALA A 571 29.01 -9.27 -17.36
CA ALA A 571 27.87 -9.51 -16.47
C ALA A 571 27.16 -10.80 -16.85
N ASP A 572 26.84 -11.65 -15.85
CA ASP A 572 26.11 -12.89 -16.06
C ASP A 572 24.61 -12.65 -16.27
N ARG A 573 24.06 -11.63 -15.64
CA ARG A 573 22.65 -11.24 -15.69
C ARG A 573 22.54 -9.71 -15.84
N PRO A 574 22.84 -9.18 -17.05
CA PRO A 574 22.85 -7.74 -17.28
C PRO A 574 21.46 -7.12 -17.19
N VAL A 575 21.40 -5.85 -16.82
CA VAL A 575 20.22 -5.01 -16.99
C VAL A 575 20.20 -4.49 -18.41
N VAL A 576 19.07 -4.65 -19.08
CA VAL A 576 18.85 -4.24 -20.45
C VAL A 576 17.69 -3.25 -20.52
N GLN A 577 17.95 -2.08 -21.13
CA GLN A 577 16.92 -1.09 -21.44
C GLN A 577 16.78 -0.98 -22.96
N VAL A 578 15.55 -0.99 -23.44
CA VAL A 578 15.22 -0.78 -24.85
C VAL A 578 14.40 0.49 -25.00
N ILE A 579 14.86 1.37 -25.89
CA ILE A 579 14.24 2.67 -26.17
C ILE A 579 13.86 2.71 -27.65
N GLU A 580 12.63 3.12 -27.96
CA GLU A 580 12.22 3.41 -29.32
C GLU A 580 12.74 4.79 -29.75
N GLU A 581 13.57 4.86 -30.79
CA GLU A 581 14.23 6.14 -31.16
C GLU A 581 13.26 7.16 -31.74
N ALA A 582 12.19 6.74 -32.38
CA ALA A 582 11.21 7.65 -32.98
C ALA A 582 10.45 8.49 -31.95
N THR A 583 10.18 7.93 -30.79
CA THR A 583 9.41 8.56 -29.73
C THR A 583 10.25 8.95 -28.52
N GLY A 584 11.43 8.35 -28.36
CA GLY A 584 12.26 8.42 -27.15
C GLY A 584 11.68 7.62 -25.98
N GLU A 585 10.66 6.81 -26.21
CA GLU A 585 10.00 6.02 -25.16
C GLU A 585 10.87 4.86 -24.70
N ILE A 586 11.08 4.73 -23.37
CA ILE A 586 11.64 3.54 -22.75
C ILE A 586 10.56 2.45 -22.83
N LEU A 587 10.76 1.46 -23.67
CA LEU A 587 9.82 0.34 -23.81
C LEU A 587 9.82 -0.54 -22.57
N TYR A 588 11.01 -0.83 -22.04
CA TYR A 588 11.22 -1.51 -20.75
C TYR A 588 12.69 -1.42 -20.31
N THR A 589 12.90 -1.65 -19.01
CA THR A 589 14.21 -1.91 -18.41
C THR A 589 14.08 -3.15 -17.54
N VAL A 590 14.88 -4.19 -17.81
CA VAL A 590 14.75 -5.49 -17.14
C VAL A 590 16.11 -6.12 -16.88
N ARG A 591 16.20 -6.95 -15.84
CA ARG A 591 17.35 -7.84 -15.63
C ARG A 591 17.17 -9.10 -16.46
N ALA A 592 18.13 -9.39 -17.32
CA ALA A 592 18.14 -10.62 -18.11
C ALA A 592 18.39 -11.85 -17.22
N THR A 593 17.90 -13.01 -17.64
CA THR A 593 18.10 -14.29 -16.92
C THR A 593 19.48 -14.89 -17.09
N SER A 594 20.20 -14.46 -18.13
CA SER A 594 21.57 -14.88 -18.43
C SER A 594 22.28 -13.78 -19.20
N ASN A 595 23.53 -13.96 -19.50
CA ASN A 595 24.33 -13.06 -20.36
C ASN A 595 23.86 -13.06 -21.84
N ARG A 596 22.82 -13.80 -22.17
CA ARG A 596 22.15 -13.81 -23.49
C ARG A 596 20.71 -13.34 -23.32
N PHE A 597 20.30 -12.38 -24.15
CA PHE A 597 18.96 -11.85 -24.13
C PHE A 597 18.51 -11.46 -25.54
N LYS A 598 17.32 -11.87 -25.94
CA LYS A 598 16.72 -11.51 -27.25
C LYS A 598 15.60 -10.48 -27.02
N PRO A 599 15.87 -9.18 -27.17
CA PRO A 599 14.93 -8.11 -26.82
C PRO A 599 13.69 -8.13 -27.73
N PRO A 600 12.46 -8.28 -27.19
CA PRO A 600 11.24 -8.06 -27.98
C PRO A 600 11.05 -6.56 -28.26
N VAL A 601 10.49 -6.23 -29.44
CA VAL A 601 10.15 -4.84 -29.79
C VAL A 601 8.77 -4.75 -30.43
N TYR A 602 8.15 -3.60 -30.30
CA TYR A 602 6.74 -3.35 -30.60
C TYR A 602 6.55 -2.40 -31.80
N SER A 603 7.64 -1.95 -32.40
CA SER A 603 7.66 -1.21 -33.66
C SER A 603 8.77 -1.75 -34.58
N LYS A 604 8.68 -1.45 -35.91
CA LYS A 604 9.69 -1.82 -36.89
C LYS A 604 10.83 -0.80 -37.01
N GLY A 605 10.76 0.29 -36.23
CA GLY A 605 11.73 1.38 -36.27
C GLY A 605 13.09 1.03 -35.67
N LYS A 606 13.93 2.05 -35.54
CA LYS A 606 15.23 1.96 -34.86
C LYS A 606 15.03 2.01 -33.35
N HIS A 607 15.89 1.28 -32.65
CA HIS A 607 15.91 1.23 -31.21
C HIS A 607 17.30 1.50 -30.68
N THR A 608 17.37 2.17 -29.52
CA THR A 608 18.58 2.24 -28.72
C THR A 608 18.52 1.15 -27.65
N VAL A 609 19.60 0.38 -27.55
CA VAL A 609 19.80 -0.63 -26.50
C VAL A 609 20.88 -0.14 -25.55
N LYS A 610 20.53 -0.07 -24.27
CA LYS A 610 21.46 0.22 -23.19
C LYS A 610 21.64 -0.99 -22.31
N VAL A 611 22.85 -1.24 -21.83
CA VAL A 611 23.20 -2.41 -21.03
C VAL A 611 24.13 -2.03 -19.89
N GLY A 612 23.93 -2.64 -18.72
CA GLY A 612 24.80 -2.46 -17.56
C GLY A 612 24.65 -3.59 -16.54
N ARG A 613 25.29 -3.46 -15.36
CA ARG A 613 25.19 -4.46 -14.29
C ARG A 613 23.95 -4.26 -13.40
N ASN A 614 23.71 -3.03 -12.98
CA ASN A 614 22.58 -2.64 -12.12
C ASN A 614 21.71 -1.55 -12.76
N LEU A 615 22.32 -0.66 -13.50
CA LEU A 615 21.68 0.34 -14.35
C LEU A 615 22.07 0.07 -15.78
N ALA A 616 21.23 0.39 -16.72
CA ALA A 616 21.52 0.22 -18.16
C ALA A 616 22.32 1.42 -18.70
N ASP A 617 23.48 1.73 -18.11
CA ASP A 617 24.25 2.95 -18.34
C ASP A 617 25.69 2.72 -18.82
N GLN A 618 26.18 1.45 -18.83
CA GLN A 618 27.58 1.15 -19.12
C GLN A 618 27.90 1.01 -20.61
N ALA A 619 26.92 0.56 -21.40
CA ALA A 619 27.06 0.46 -22.84
C ALA A 619 25.80 0.91 -23.55
N THR A 620 25.94 1.63 -24.66
CA THR A 620 24.79 2.10 -25.47
C THR A 620 25.05 1.78 -26.95
N VAL A 621 24.06 1.17 -27.58
CA VAL A 621 24.06 0.90 -29.03
C VAL A 621 22.81 1.51 -29.65
N ASN A 622 23.01 2.46 -30.57
CA ASN A 622 21.92 3.16 -31.26
C ASN A 622 21.65 2.54 -32.63
N GLY A 623 20.48 2.81 -33.18
CA GLY A 623 20.12 2.45 -34.55
C GLY A 623 19.87 0.95 -34.76
N VAL A 624 19.64 0.19 -33.69
CA VAL A 624 19.37 -1.25 -33.77
C VAL A 624 17.99 -1.49 -34.36
N ILE A 625 17.91 -2.29 -35.42
CA ILE A 625 16.64 -2.61 -36.08
C ILE A 625 16.21 -4.06 -35.78
N PRO A 626 14.90 -4.35 -35.78
CA PRO A 626 14.40 -5.69 -35.60
C PRO A 626 14.91 -6.62 -36.70
N VAL A 627 15.25 -7.86 -36.34
CA VAL A 627 15.66 -8.89 -37.26
C VAL A 627 14.48 -9.80 -37.64
N ALA A 628 14.47 -10.32 -38.83
CA ALA A 628 13.46 -11.30 -39.24
C ALA A 628 13.54 -12.55 -38.34
N ALA A 629 12.39 -13.15 -38.05
CA ALA A 629 12.28 -14.25 -37.08
C ALA A 629 13.18 -15.46 -37.39
N ASN A 630 13.50 -15.69 -38.66
CA ASN A 630 14.32 -16.79 -39.16
C ASN A 630 15.83 -16.44 -39.24
N LEU A 631 16.21 -15.20 -38.96
CA LEU A 631 17.62 -14.77 -39.01
C LEU A 631 18.23 -14.83 -37.61
N LYS A 632 19.43 -15.43 -37.53
CA LYS A 632 20.29 -15.32 -36.34
C LYS A 632 21.20 -14.14 -36.55
N ALA A 633 21.06 -13.14 -35.68
CA ALA A 633 21.94 -12.00 -35.61
C ALA A 633 22.30 -11.77 -34.15
N ASP A 634 23.58 -11.62 -33.90
CA ASP A 634 24.13 -11.36 -32.55
C ASP A 634 24.61 -9.94 -32.44
N LEU A 635 24.37 -9.32 -31.30
CA LEU A 635 24.95 -8.05 -30.90
C LEU A 635 25.81 -8.28 -29.63
N ARG A 636 27.13 -8.21 -29.82
CA ARG A 636 28.09 -8.46 -28.77
C ARG A 636 28.37 -7.15 -28.03
N ILE A 637 28.20 -7.16 -26.70
CA ILE A 637 28.42 -6.02 -25.83
C ILE A 637 29.42 -6.44 -24.74
N ASN A 638 30.48 -5.63 -24.59
CA ASN A 638 31.48 -5.86 -23.56
C ASN A 638 31.37 -4.74 -22.51
N LEU A 639 30.97 -5.11 -21.31
CA LEU A 639 30.97 -4.21 -20.17
C LEU A 639 32.38 -4.18 -19.58
N LYS A 640 33.00 -3.01 -19.57
CA LYS A 640 34.28 -2.82 -18.91
C LYS A 640 34.13 -2.99 -17.39
N GLU A 641 35.16 -3.49 -16.74
CA GLU A 641 35.22 -3.59 -15.27
C GLU A 641 34.99 -2.27 -14.55
#